data_252164cb5f7edf4e1bbf5f8db84b7945
#
_entry.id   252164cb5f7edf4e1bbf5f8db84b7945
#
_cell.length_a   1.000
_cell.length_b   1.000
_cell.length_c   1.000
_cell.angle_alpha   90.00
_cell.angle_beta   90.00
_cell.angle_gamma   90.00
#
_symmetry.space_group_name_H-M   'P 1'
#
loop_
_entity.id
_entity.type
_entity.pdbx_description
1 polymer ?
#
loop_
_entity_poly.entity_id
_entity_poly.type
_entity_poly.pdbx_seq_one_letter_code
_entity_poly.pdbx_strand_id
1 'polypeptide(L)'
;MESNDRSLNIVFKHSGKKTDVSLNSLKGAVVEFLDLYGTIPLAGKKFCSITGEGDGEQRFSNLLKKTGYSSDPKGFFEDLLSILVNGKMKKITVNGIQIPHLMLMSILEQVLPGHGYISIKDTHQLEKTTHIKVSEKDRKQLQQVIETYPVRLSRHTIRQMLVSKDVAYQYLPFVEELDSGGHTNTWIGQFHDGLLEQMYQNRVIFLLNMACPVYCRFCFRKHKDSRNETNPCVEDVKKAVQHVKDSPGVKEIVVTGGDPFLNRANMAATIDGLMQVDHVQTVRLATRSIAYYPDLFLENESAYLKYLKQKSFELQQHGKRMEVATHFIHPDEVSPESLDIICDLVNNGIAVYIQTPFLKDCNDKGPELVRLFSLLRGAGAELHYIYIPCSPIHGNSIYWSTLSEGIRIANHLRAHLSDRIIPRICTATPIGKMDWYSSGWAVEKVKDNENFIWIRTPYTPDYFKTFAPLANELTNIRVNDEGTIDIQYMAKIGDESFLHGPRPEREVTEKKSASSDDIEMLKSELLKERQTGPSIVDAGDNSGFEKLLRLHETRVEIDARAKDAQIDYIRSDDKITDVIISSSTDAIDSLFYIKPLIKKLQDIPHVNAVRLFSSKFNVEPKAYTRAVINTLGDLNKLCVVNPLRLEIETWFTLADEITNTHEKLVRRLNNKGITVYCNTALLGGVNDSDAHIHSLAYSMRKAGIEFHHLYAAGLSIQQKWNRDHPVDSYDVVDIATKVRREGSGREIPRYIISTLLGEVDYGLTSSFVFDNGQVRIKLGCYDLSYYKKLDKNFEFPAGIITDDDGSPLVQVPGLIKINNFPVS
;
A
#
# COMPACT_ATOMS: atom_id res chain seq x y z
N MET A 1 28.95 47.87 14.26
CA MET A 1 27.94 47.98 13.22
C MET A 1 27.89 46.72 12.35
N GLU A 2 27.53 45.60 12.91
CA GLU A 2 27.50 44.28 12.18
C GLU A 2 26.33 43.41 12.59
N SER A 3 25.26 43.94 13.12
CA SER A 3 24.18 43.15 13.74
C SER A 3 22.90 42.96 12.92
N ASN A 4 22.74 43.63 11.76
CA ASN A 4 21.44 43.63 11.04
C ASN A 4 21.43 42.73 9.78
N ASP A 5 22.51 42.12 9.38
CA ASP A 5 22.56 41.25 8.17
C ASP A 5 22.36 39.75 8.45
N ARG A 6 22.10 39.39 9.71
CA ARG A 6 22.07 37.98 10.18
C ARG A 6 20.68 37.40 10.38
N SER A 7 19.61 38.15 10.22
CA SER A 7 18.24 37.67 10.39
C SER A 7 17.30 38.16 9.32
N LEU A 8 16.26 37.39 9.04
CA LEU A 8 15.14 37.72 8.17
C LEU A 8 13.90 37.98 9.04
N ASN A 9 13.24 39.09 8.80
CA ASN A 9 11.92 39.40 9.41
C ASN A 9 10.82 38.90 8.45
N ILE A 10 10.11 37.85 8.85
CA ILE A 10 9.10 37.20 8.04
C ILE A 10 7.73 37.61 8.55
N VAL A 11 6.88 38.11 7.66
CA VAL A 11 5.49 38.48 7.99
C VAL A 11 4.53 37.63 7.19
N PHE A 12 3.80 36.75 7.87
CA PHE A 12 2.75 35.95 7.25
C PHE A 12 1.56 36.85 6.88
N LYS A 13 1.31 37.02 5.59
CA LYS A 13 0.35 37.96 5.03
C LYS A 13 -1.06 37.83 5.60
N HIS A 14 -1.55 36.61 5.79
CA HIS A 14 -2.93 36.36 6.17
C HIS A 14 -3.14 36.33 7.70
N SER A 15 -2.16 35.89 8.46
CA SER A 15 -2.26 35.86 9.93
C SER A 15 -1.65 37.05 10.63
N GLY A 16 -0.90 37.87 9.93
CA GLY A 16 -0.14 38.97 10.51
C GLY A 16 0.99 38.54 11.47
N LYS A 17 1.28 37.23 11.56
CA LYS A 17 2.34 36.72 12.42
C LYS A 17 3.69 37.22 11.92
N LYS A 18 4.48 37.77 12.83
CA LYS A 18 5.88 38.17 12.60
C LYS A 18 6.80 37.18 13.25
N THR A 19 7.86 36.81 12.53
CA THR A 19 8.90 35.90 13.03
C THR A 19 10.26 36.37 12.53
N ASP A 20 11.22 36.52 13.44
CA ASP A 20 12.60 36.77 13.10
C ASP A 20 13.35 35.42 13.08
N VAL A 21 14.00 35.13 11.96
CA VAL A 21 14.73 33.84 11.78
C VAL A 21 16.16 34.15 11.40
N SER A 22 17.09 33.48 12.06
CA SER A 22 18.53 33.56 11.75
C SER A 22 18.80 33.03 10.34
N LEU A 23 19.56 33.77 9.55
CA LEU A 23 20.02 33.32 8.24
C LEU A 23 20.89 32.05 8.34
N ASN A 24 21.71 31.97 9.42
CA ASN A 24 22.53 30.79 9.70
C ASN A 24 21.67 29.56 10.01
N SER A 25 20.56 29.69 10.72
CA SER A 25 19.64 28.58 10.98
C SER A 25 18.99 28.10 9.69
N LEU A 26 18.54 29.00 8.82
CA LEU A 26 17.98 28.65 7.51
C LEU A 26 19.00 27.95 6.61
N LYS A 27 20.21 28.51 6.53
CA LYS A 27 21.33 27.90 5.81
C LYS A 27 21.66 26.52 6.36
N GLY A 28 21.81 26.40 7.69
CA GLY A 28 22.10 25.13 8.36
C GLY A 28 21.06 24.05 8.02
N ALA A 29 19.76 24.38 8.11
CA ALA A 29 18.68 23.44 7.77
C ALA A 29 18.72 22.98 6.30
N VAL A 30 19.06 23.88 5.37
CA VAL A 30 19.18 23.52 3.94
C VAL A 30 20.45 22.70 3.68
N VAL A 31 21.58 23.07 4.29
CA VAL A 31 22.83 22.32 4.14
C VAL A 31 22.69 20.91 4.70
N GLU A 32 22.12 20.76 5.89
CA GLU A 32 21.82 19.46 6.49
C GLU A 32 20.87 18.62 5.60
N PHE A 33 19.80 19.22 5.08
CA PHE A 33 18.92 18.55 4.13
C PHE A 33 19.67 18.07 2.88
N LEU A 34 20.53 18.91 2.31
CA LEU A 34 21.30 18.59 1.10
C LEU A 34 22.37 17.52 1.36
N ASP A 35 22.96 17.52 2.54
CA ASP A 35 23.94 16.52 2.94
C ASP A 35 23.29 15.13 3.10
N LEU A 36 22.16 15.07 3.79
CA LEU A 36 21.46 13.84 4.06
C LEU A 36 20.65 13.32 2.84
N TYR A 37 19.97 14.21 2.11
CA TYR A 37 18.94 13.84 1.13
C TYR A 37 19.20 14.35 -0.29
N GLY A 38 20.26 15.13 -0.51
CA GLY A 38 20.54 15.75 -1.81
C GLY A 38 20.83 14.76 -2.95
N THR A 39 21.12 13.51 -2.64
CA THR A 39 21.43 12.45 -3.64
C THR A 39 20.32 11.43 -3.81
N ILE A 40 19.30 11.46 -2.97
CA ILE A 40 18.31 10.38 -2.92
C ILE A 40 17.00 10.72 -3.61
N PRO A 41 16.19 9.71 -3.97
CA PRO A 41 14.89 9.90 -4.62
C PRO A 41 13.91 10.82 -3.88
N LEU A 42 14.04 10.93 -2.54
CA LEU A 42 13.25 11.85 -1.72
C LEU A 42 13.33 13.31 -2.18
N ALA A 43 14.51 13.80 -2.53
CA ALA A 43 14.70 15.17 -3.02
C ALA A 43 14.25 15.36 -4.48
N GLY A 44 14.09 14.25 -5.23
CA GLY A 44 13.73 14.25 -6.65
C GLY A 44 14.96 14.39 -7.58
N LYS A 45 14.99 13.56 -8.62
CA LYS A 45 16.14 13.42 -9.54
C LYS A 45 16.58 14.73 -10.18
N LYS A 46 15.63 15.52 -10.68
CA LYS A 46 15.93 16.79 -11.33
C LYS A 46 16.60 17.76 -10.36
N PHE A 47 16.19 17.75 -9.09
CA PHE A 47 16.80 18.58 -8.06
C PHE A 47 18.20 18.08 -7.72
N CYS A 48 18.40 16.79 -7.55
CA CYS A 48 19.72 16.19 -7.31
C CYS A 48 20.71 16.49 -8.44
N SER A 49 20.28 16.44 -9.69
CA SER A 49 21.13 16.79 -10.84
C SER A 49 21.52 18.27 -10.87
N ILE A 50 20.70 19.15 -10.31
CA ILE A 50 20.98 20.59 -10.18
C ILE A 50 21.98 20.88 -9.08
N THR A 51 21.84 20.23 -7.93
CA THR A 51 22.73 20.41 -6.78
C THR A 51 24.08 19.72 -6.97
N GLY A 52 24.16 18.71 -7.84
CA GLY A 52 25.39 18.03 -8.23
C GLY A 52 25.98 17.15 -7.12
N GLU A 53 27.27 16.88 -7.22
CA GLU A 53 28.05 16.10 -6.25
C GLU A 53 28.66 16.97 -5.15
N GLY A 54 29.12 16.34 -4.05
CA GLY A 54 29.76 17.01 -2.92
C GLY A 54 28.96 16.90 -1.63
N ASP A 55 29.43 17.57 -0.60
CA ASP A 55 28.74 17.72 0.68
C ASP A 55 27.60 18.76 0.62
N GLY A 56 26.85 18.91 1.70
CA GLY A 56 25.72 19.83 1.79
C GLY A 56 26.08 21.27 1.49
N GLU A 57 27.27 21.75 1.91
CA GLU A 57 27.74 23.12 1.62
C GLU A 57 28.04 23.30 0.11
N GLN A 58 28.70 22.35 -0.51
CA GLN A 58 28.97 22.38 -1.96
C GLN A 58 27.68 22.33 -2.77
N ARG A 59 26.74 21.47 -2.37
CA ARG A 59 25.40 21.36 -3.00
C ARG A 59 24.59 22.64 -2.82
N PHE A 60 24.65 23.29 -1.66
CA PHE A 60 23.98 24.57 -1.42
C PHE A 60 24.59 25.67 -2.30
N SER A 61 25.89 25.73 -2.42
CA SER A 61 26.57 26.66 -3.32
C SER A 61 26.15 26.45 -4.78
N ASN A 62 26.05 25.19 -5.23
CA ASN A 62 25.56 24.86 -6.57
C ASN A 62 24.10 25.27 -6.76
N LEU A 63 23.24 25.06 -5.77
CA LEU A 63 21.83 25.50 -5.78
C LEU A 63 21.74 27.01 -5.94
N LEU A 64 22.46 27.78 -5.13
CA LEU A 64 22.51 29.24 -5.21
C LEU A 64 22.96 29.70 -6.60
N LYS A 65 24.02 29.09 -7.13
CA LYS A 65 24.53 29.42 -8.49
C LYS A 65 23.48 29.15 -9.55
N LYS A 66 22.81 28.01 -9.50
CA LYS A 66 21.79 27.62 -10.50
C LYS A 66 20.50 28.44 -10.38
N THR A 67 20.17 28.91 -9.17
CA THR A 67 19.02 29.80 -8.92
C THR A 67 19.34 31.29 -9.11
N GLY A 68 20.58 31.65 -9.45
CA GLY A 68 20.98 33.04 -9.71
C GLY A 68 21.36 33.83 -8.46
N TYR A 69 21.62 33.22 -7.33
CA TYR A 69 21.97 33.84 -6.04
C TYR A 69 23.39 33.50 -5.57
N SER A 70 24.34 33.32 -6.48
CA SER A 70 25.71 32.84 -6.20
C SER A 70 26.41 33.52 -5.02
N SER A 71 26.12 34.78 -4.74
CA SER A 71 26.75 35.57 -3.66
C SER A 71 25.71 36.14 -2.69
N ASP A 72 24.44 35.75 -2.83
CA ASP A 72 23.34 36.32 -2.05
C ASP A 72 22.40 35.26 -1.48
N PRO A 73 22.86 34.49 -0.47
CA PRO A 73 21.99 33.55 0.25
C PRO A 73 20.77 34.24 0.87
N LYS A 74 20.89 35.47 1.30
CA LYS A 74 19.80 36.25 1.91
C LYS A 74 18.69 36.48 0.91
N GLY A 75 19.00 37.00 -0.27
CA GLY A 75 18.03 37.20 -1.35
C GLY A 75 17.34 35.89 -1.77
N PHE A 76 18.07 34.77 -1.81
CA PHE A 76 17.49 33.46 -2.07
C PHE A 76 16.42 33.08 -1.02
N PHE A 77 16.69 33.24 0.27
CA PHE A 77 15.73 32.96 1.31
C PHE A 77 14.58 33.98 1.35
N GLU A 78 14.83 35.26 1.08
CA GLU A 78 13.79 36.28 0.99
C GLU A 78 12.78 35.95 -0.11
N ASP A 79 13.22 35.61 -1.31
CA ASP A 79 12.36 35.22 -2.41
C ASP A 79 11.61 33.91 -2.14
N LEU A 80 12.30 32.89 -1.65
CA LEU A 80 11.70 31.62 -1.29
C LEU A 80 10.62 31.77 -0.23
N LEU A 81 10.90 32.48 0.84
CA LEU A 81 9.97 32.70 1.94
C LEU A 81 8.83 33.64 1.56
N SER A 82 9.07 34.62 0.66
CA SER A 82 8.00 35.48 0.14
C SER A 82 6.90 34.67 -0.56
N ILE A 83 7.25 33.58 -1.25
CA ILE A 83 6.30 32.67 -1.89
C ILE A 83 5.52 31.87 -0.84
N LEU A 84 6.21 31.36 0.17
CA LEU A 84 5.62 30.55 1.25
C LEU A 84 4.63 31.35 2.10
N VAL A 85 5.00 32.57 2.51
CA VAL A 85 4.16 33.40 3.39
C VAL A 85 2.96 34.03 2.70
N ASN A 86 2.94 34.09 1.38
CA ASN A 86 1.81 34.56 0.58
C ASN A 86 0.68 33.53 0.47
N GLY A 87 0.83 32.33 1.03
CA GLY A 87 -0.21 31.31 1.12
C GLY A 87 -0.70 30.78 -0.24
N LYS A 88 0.04 31.01 -1.31
CA LYS A 88 -0.23 30.41 -2.62
C LYS A 88 0.39 29.03 -2.63
N MET A 89 -0.38 28.02 -2.29
CA MET A 89 -0.02 26.60 -2.30
C MET A 89 0.23 26.09 -3.73
N LYS A 90 1.25 26.61 -4.39
CA LYS A 90 1.73 26.17 -5.70
C LYS A 90 3.07 25.48 -5.52
N LYS A 91 3.47 24.71 -6.53
CA LYS A 91 4.86 24.21 -6.63
C LYS A 91 5.80 25.40 -6.50
N ILE A 92 6.62 25.40 -5.46
CA ILE A 92 7.51 26.52 -5.17
C ILE A 92 8.71 26.42 -6.09
N THR A 93 8.90 27.42 -6.92
CA THR A 93 10.01 27.50 -7.87
C THR A 93 10.76 28.80 -7.65
N VAL A 94 12.10 28.73 -7.61
CA VAL A 94 12.99 29.87 -7.62
C VAL A 94 13.74 29.86 -8.96
N ASN A 95 13.53 30.88 -9.75
CA ASN A 95 14.10 31.01 -11.11
C ASN A 95 13.94 29.74 -11.97
N GLY A 96 12.72 29.15 -11.95
CA GLY A 96 12.38 27.95 -12.73
C GLY A 96 12.82 26.62 -12.12
N ILE A 97 13.54 26.64 -11.00
CA ILE A 97 13.94 25.44 -10.27
C ILE A 97 12.93 25.14 -9.17
N GLN A 98 12.29 23.97 -9.27
CA GLN A 98 11.36 23.51 -8.23
C GLN A 98 12.14 23.08 -6.99
N ILE A 99 11.81 23.67 -5.85
CA ILE A 99 12.39 23.31 -4.56
C ILE A 99 11.61 22.12 -3.98
N PRO A 100 12.30 21.06 -3.50
CA PRO A 100 11.64 19.90 -2.89
C PRO A 100 10.82 20.28 -1.65
N HIS A 101 9.63 19.68 -1.51
CA HIS A 101 8.78 19.95 -0.34
C HIS A 101 9.48 19.62 0.99
N LEU A 102 10.35 18.61 1.04
CA LEU A 102 11.10 18.26 2.25
C LEU A 102 12.11 19.34 2.64
N MET A 103 12.79 19.96 1.66
CA MET A 103 13.66 21.10 1.93
C MET A 103 12.87 22.29 2.47
N LEU A 104 11.66 22.52 1.90
CA LEU A 104 10.75 23.54 2.40
C LEU A 104 10.26 23.24 3.82
N MET A 105 10.02 21.98 4.16
CA MET A 105 9.67 21.56 5.50
C MET A 105 10.79 21.88 6.51
N SER A 106 12.05 21.52 6.17
CA SER A 106 13.22 21.86 7.02
C SER A 106 13.37 23.38 7.25
N ILE A 107 13.10 24.18 6.23
CA ILE A 107 13.08 25.64 6.33
C ILE A 107 11.91 26.11 7.23
N LEU A 108 10.71 25.55 7.03
CA LEU A 108 9.54 25.91 7.81
C LEU A 108 9.64 25.52 9.29
N GLU A 109 10.44 24.53 9.63
CA GLU A 109 10.74 24.20 11.03
C GLU A 109 11.50 25.32 11.74
N GLN A 110 12.38 26.03 11.03
CA GLN A 110 13.07 27.21 11.56
C GLN A 110 12.14 28.42 11.68
N VAL A 111 11.17 28.54 10.75
CA VAL A 111 10.24 29.69 10.70
C VAL A 111 9.03 29.51 11.60
N LEU A 112 8.53 28.31 11.71
CA LEU A 112 7.36 27.91 12.51
C LEU A 112 7.73 26.73 13.42
N PRO A 113 8.62 26.96 14.39
CA PRO A 113 9.07 25.90 15.29
C PRO A 113 7.94 25.40 16.19
N GLY A 114 8.20 24.27 16.82
CA GLY A 114 7.35 23.69 17.85
C GLY A 114 6.67 22.40 17.43
N HIS A 115 6.22 21.69 18.45
CA HIS A 115 5.61 20.38 18.42
C HIS A 115 4.15 20.42 18.89
N GLY A 116 3.49 19.26 18.92
CA GLY A 116 2.13 19.14 19.40
C GLY A 116 1.05 19.51 18.38
N TYR A 117 -0.17 19.64 18.87
CA TYR A 117 -1.35 19.92 18.03
C TYR A 117 -2.21 21.05 18.61
N ILE A 118 -3.03 21.67 17.77
CA ILE A 118 -3.87 22.82 18.10
C ILE A 118 -5.31 22.50 17.71
N SER A 119 -6.25 22.69 18.63
CA SER A 119 -7.69 22.66 18.33
C SER A 119 -8.14 24.03 17.85
N ILE A 120 -8.87 24.06 16.75
CA ILE A 120 -9.36 25.26 16.08
C ILE A 120 -10.86 25.35 16.30
N LYS A 121 -11.34 26.47 16.81
CA LYS A 121 -12.74 26.67 17.21
C LYS A 121 -13.51 27.66 16.30
N ASP A 122 -12.80 28.46 15.54
CA ASP A 122 -13.40 29.45 14.65
C ASP A 122 -12.51 29.73 13.41
N THR A 123 -13.10 30.39 12.42
CA THR A 123 -12.45 30.72 11.15
C THR A 123 -11.29 31.70 11.32
N HIS A 124 -11.33 32.61 12.32
CA HIS A 124 -10.24 33.53 12.60
C HIS A 124 -9.02 32.75 13.17
N GLN A 125 -9.27 31.86 14.11
CA GLN A 125 -8.23 30.97 14.63
C GLN A 125 -7.67 30.05 13.54
N LEU A 126 -8.50 29.58 12.59
CA LEU A 126 -8.05 28.79 11.43
C LEU A 126 -7.03 29.58 10.61
N GLU A 127 -7.35 30.79 10.17
CA GLU A 127 -6.42 31.66 9.43
C GLU A 127 -5.15 31.98 10.23
N LYS A 128 -5.28 32.31 11.51
CA LYS A 128 -4.16 32.64 12.39
C LYS A 128 -3.21 31.45 12.57
N THR A 129 -3.76 30.25 12.64
CA THR A 129 -2.98 29.02 12.92
C THR A 129 -2.37 28.43 11.66
N THR A 130 -3.12 28.39 10.57
CA THR A 130 -2.68 27.77 9.30
C THR A 130 -1.94 28.74 8.38
N HIS A 131 -2.09 30.06 8.62
CA HIS A 131 -1.62 31.13 7.75
C HIS A 131 -2.26 31.13 6.34
N ILE A 132 -3.36 30.39 6.18
CA ILE A 132 -4.11 30.25 4.93
C ILE A 132 -5.36 31.13 5.01
N LYS A 133 -5.62 31.90 3.95
CA LYS A 133 -6.77 32.81 3.88
C LYS A 133 -8.07 32.02 3.77
N VAL A 134 -9.04 32.35 4.62
CA VAL A 134 -10.43 31.90 4.49
C VAL A 134 -11.18 32.85 3.54
N SER A 135 -11.95 32.29 2.62
CA SER A 135 -12.82 33.09 1.74
C SER A 135 -13.89 33.80 2.55
N GLU A 136 -14.04 35.11 2.37
CA GLU A 136 -15.10 35.90 3.05
C GLU A 136 -16.51 35.43 2.67
N LYS A 137 -16.68 34.98 1.42
CA LYS A 137 -17.93 34.40 0.93
C LYS A 137 -18.35 33.18 1.73
N ASP A 138 -17.38 32.34 2.07
CA ASP A 138 -17.62 31.00 2.67
C ASP A 138 -17.48 31.05 4.22
N ARG A 139 -17.02 32.16 4.77
CA ARG A 139 -16.66 32.30 6.20
C ARG A 139 -17.76 31.84 7.16
N LYS A 140 -19.00 32.25 6.90
CA LYS A 140 -20.17 31.90 7.76
C LYS A 140 -20.43 30.39 7.72
N GLN A 141 -20.41 29.78 6.53
CA GLN A 141 -20.64 28.34 6.39
C GLN A 141 -19.46 27.52 6.94
N LEU A 142 -18.24 27.99 6.72
CA LEU A 142 -17.05 27.33 7.29
C LEU A 142 -17.05 27.43 8.83
N GLN A 143 -17.56 28.50 9.40
CA GLN A 143 -17.76 28.60 10.86
C GLN A 143 -18.72 27.49 11.33
N GLN A 144 -19.83 27.29 10.63
CA GLN A 144 -20.78 26.21 10.94
C GLN A 144 -20.13 24.81 10.79
N VAL A 145 -19.27 24.60 9.78
CA VAL A 145 -18.50 23.35 9.63
C VAL A 145 -17.59 23.11 10.85
N ILE A 146 -16.88 24.15 11.30
CA ILE A 146 -15.97 24.04 12.45
C ILE A 146 -16.73 23.75 13.76
N GLU A 147 -17.93 24.33 13.92
CA GLU A 147 -18.82 24.06 15.06
C GLU A 147 -19.41 22.64 15.04
N THR A 148 -19.68 22.10 13.84
CA THR A 148 -20.25 20.76 13.66
C THR A 148 -19.20 19.66 13.74
N TYR A 149 -18.05 19.87 13.12
CA TYR A 149 -16.98 18.87 13.02
C TYR A 149 -15.68 19.40 13.58
N PRO A 150 -15.05 18.73 14.55
CA PRO A 150 -13.83 19.21 15.17
C PRO A 150 -12.72 19.42 14.14
N VAL A 151 -11.98 20.51 14.31
CA VAL A 151 -10.78 20.83 13.54
C VAL A 151 -9.59 20.83 14.49
N ARG A 152 -8.62 19.96 14.23
CA ARG A 152 -7.38 19.89 15.00
C ARG A 152 -6.23 19.57 14.05
N LEU A 153 -5.12 20.28 14.21
CA LEU A 153 -3.95 20.17 13.33
C LEU A 153 -2.68 20.09 14.17
N SER A 154 -1.74 19.25 13.79
CA SER A 154 -0.40 19.24 14.37
C SER A 154 0.45 20.36 13.77
N ARG A 155 1.50 20.77 14.47
CA ARG A 155 2.49 21.71 13.94
C ARG A 155 3.15 21.16 12.66
N HIS A 156 3.44 19.86 12.64
CA HIS A 156 3.94 19.14 11.47
C HIS A 156 2.97 19.27 10.27
N THR A 157 1.69 18.95 10.46
CA THR A 157 0.67 19.07 9.40
C THR A 157 0.52 20.50 8.89
N ILE A 158 0.58 21.51 9.77
CA ILE A 158 0.49 22.92 9.36
C ILE A 158 1.64 23.28 8.41
N ARG A 159 2.87 22.84 8.72
CA ARG A 159 4.02 23.04 7.83
C ARG A 159 3.82 22.34 6.49
N GLN A 160 3.38 21.09 6.50
CA GLN A 160 3.08 20.33 5.26
C GLN A 160 2.01 21.01 4.40
N MET A 161 0.95 21.55 5.02
CA MET A 161 -0.13 22.24 4.30
C MET A 161 0.36 23.51 3.60
N LEU A 162 1.33 24.22 4.17
CA LEU A 162 1.89 25.44 3.57
C LEU A 162 2.73 25.14 2.31
N VAL A 163 3.28 23.93 2.19
CA VAL A 163 4.11 23.53 1.04
C VAL A 163 3.38 22.64 0.05
N SER A 164 2.20 22.10 0.40
CA SER A 164 1.44 21.20 -0.47
C SER A 164 -0.07 21.46 -0.38
N LYS A 165 -0.67 21.86 -1.51
CA LYS A 165 -2.13 22.00 -1.62
C LYS A 165 -2.86 20.67 -1.45
N ASP A 166 -2.24 19.57 -1.87
CA ASP A 166 -2.82 18.23 -1.85
C ASP A 166 -2.86 17.68 -0.41
N VAL A 167 -1.89 18.09 0.42
CA VAL A 167 -1.96 17.86 1.85
C VAL A 167 -3.00 18.78 2.50
N ALA A 168 -3.02 20.08 2.17
CA ALA A 168 -4.00 21.02 2.71
C ALA A 168 -5.45 20.60 2.41
N TYR A 169 -5.70 20.04 1.22
CA TYR A 169 -7.00 19.52 0.80
C TYR A 169 -7.55 18.43 1.72
N GLN A 170 -6.70 17.68 2.39
CA GLN A 170 -7.09 16.61 3.30
C GLN A 170 -7.50 17.09 4.68
N TYR A 171 -7.10 18.31 5.09
CA TYR A 171 -7.23 18.78 6.47
C TYR A 171 -7.97 20.10 6.64
N LEU A 172 -8.04 20.93 5.59
CA LEU A 172 -8.82 22.19 5.65
C LEU A 172 -10.31 21.86 5.58
N PRO A 173 -11.14 22.48 6.47
CA PRO A 173 -12.59 22.36 6.38
C PRO A 173 -13.12 23.02 5.11
N PHE A 174 -14.20 22.50 4.55
CA PHE A 174 -14.85 23.00 3.35
C PHE A 174 -16.37 22.98 3.52
N VAL A 175 -17.06 23.82 2.75
CA VAL A 175 -18.50 24.08 2.93
C VAL A 175 -19.37 22.86 2.66
N GLU A 176 -19.00 22.04 1.67
CA GLU A 176 -19.71 20.83 1.27
C GLU A 176 -19.77 19.77 2.39
N GLU A 177 -19.00 19.92 3.46
CA GLU A 177 -19.12 19.04 4.64
C GLU A 177 -20.48 19.15 5.34
N LEU A 178 -21.20 20.26 5.11
CA LEU A 178 -22.56 20.47 5.63
C LEU A 178 -23.63 19.73 4.80
N ASP A 179 -23.26 19.24 3.62
CA ASP A 179 -24.16 18.41 2.83
C ASP A 179 -24.33 17.04 3.47
N SER A 180 -25.55 16.77 3.96
CA SER A 180 -25.89 15.50 4.59
C SER A 180 -26.26 14.39 3.60
N GLY A 181 -26.27 14.69 2.31
CA GLY A 181 -26.63 13.75 1.24
C GLY A 181 -25.70 12.54 1.23
N GLY A 182 -26.17 11.40 1.69
CA GLY A 182 -25.48 10.13 1.63
C GLY A 182 -24.54 9.81 2.80
N HIS A 183 -24.52 10.60 3.87
CA HIS A 183 -23.67 10.34 5.05
C HIS A 183 -24.32 9.41 6.09
N THR A 184 -25.56 9.03 5.92
CA THR A 184 -26.32 8.25 6.90
C THR A 184 -26.11 6.75 6.75
N ASN A 185 -25.72 6.10 7.84
CA ASN A 185 -25.82 4.66 8.10
C ASN A 185 -25.26 3.71 7.04
N THR A 186 -23.97 3.81 6.80
CA THR A 186 -23.32 2.99 5.81
C THR A 186 -22.50 1.85 6.40
N TRP A 187 -22.38 1.79 7.71
CA TRP A 187 -21.55 0.82 8.39
C TRP A 187 -22.37 -0.06 9.31
N ILE A 188 -22.47 -1.33 8.96
CA ILE A 188 -23.15 -2.32 9.76
C ILE A 188 -22.11 -3.10 10.55
N GLY A 189 -21.57 -2.45 11.56
CA GLY A 189 -20.88 -3.15 12.60
C GLY A 189 -21.85 -3.41 13.75
N GLN A 190 -21.78 -4.55 14.39
CA GLN A 190 -22.41 -4.68 15.69
C GLN A 190 -21.56 -3.93 16.71
N PHE A 191 -22.18 -2.95 17.35
CA PHE A 191 -21.56 -2.19 18.42
C PHE A 191 -21.92 -2.86 19.74
N HIS A 192 -20.88 -3.31 20.45
CA HIS A 192 -21.01 -3.73 21.83
C HIS A 192 -20.49 -2.60 22.73
N ASP A 193 -21.41 -1.89 23.38
CA ASP A 193 -21.12 -0.82 24.33
C ASP A 193 -20.22 0.32 23.82
N GLY A 194 -20.28 0.58 22.50
CA GLY A 194 -19.55 1.68 21.87
C GLY A 194 -18.04 1.46 21.64
N LEU A 195 -17.46 0.39 22.19
CA LEU A 195 -16.03 0.05 22.05
C LEU A 195 -15.78 -0.95 20.92
N LEU A 196 -16.69 -1.89 20.70
CA LEU A 196 -16.52 -3.00 19.79
C LEU A 196 -17.30 -2.79 18.49
N GLU A 197 -16.63 -3.04 17.36
CA GLU A 197 -17.28 -3.18 16.06
C GLU A 197 -16.89 -4.55 15.48
N GLN A 198 -17.86 -5.36 15.08
CA GLN A 198 -17.60 -6.61 14.38
C GLN A 198 -18.31 -6.63 13.04
N MET A 199 -17.55 -6.71 11.96
CA MET A 199 -18.00 -6.76 10.58
C MET A 199 -17.57 -8.05 9.88
N TYR A 200 -16.63 -8.78 10.45
CA TYR A 200 -16.09 -10.03 9.92
C TYR A 200 -16.06 -11.08 11.01
N GLN A 201 -16.35 -12.33 10.63
CA GLN A 201 -16.40 -13.45 11.59
C GLN A 201 -15.07 -13.65 12.35
N ASN A 202 -13.93 -13.46 11.66
CA ASN A 202 -12.60 -13.70 12.20
C ASN A 202 -11.92 -12.47 12.82
N ARG A 203 -12.58 -11.30 12.82
CA ARG A 203 -11.94 -10.02 13.18
C ARG A 203 -12.89 -9.06 13.88
N VAL A 204 -12.38 -8.46 14.95
CA VAL A 204 -13.07 -7.44 15.75
C VAL A 204 -12.26 -6.13 15.71
N ILE A 205 -12.94 -5.03 15.78
CA ILE A 205 -12.36 -3.67 15.84
C ILE A 205 -12.59 -3.14 17.26
N PHE A 206 -11.52 -2.65 17.91
CA PHE A 206 -11.56 -1.95 19.19
C PHE A 206 -11.38 -0.46 18.99
N LEU A 207 -12.35 0.34 19.45
CA LEU A 207 -12.34 1.79 19.41
C LEU A 207 -11.79 2.35 20.75
N LEU A 208 -10.46 2.39 20.91
CA LEU A 208 -9.83 2.73 22.18
C LEU A 208 -9.85 4.20 22.54
N ASN A 209 -10.08 5.06 21.54
CA ASN A 209 -10.07 6.51 21.73
C ASN A 209 -10.92 7.19 20.67
N MET A 210 -11.72 8.18 21.05
CA MET A 210 -12.61 8.88 20.11
C MET A 210 -11.99 10.17 19.55
N ALA A 211 -10.86 10.61 20.09
CA ALA A 211 -10.16 11.80 19.63
C ALA A 211 -8.99 11.47 18.70
N CYS A 212 -8.66 12.42 17.81
CA CYS A 212 -7.46 12.41 16.99
C CYS A 212 -6.59 13.64 17.27
N PRO A 213 -5.26 13.55 17.14
CA PRO A 213 -4.40 14.73 17.18
C PRO A 213 -4.56 15.60 15.94
N VAL A 214 -4.99 15.02 14.82
CA VAL A 214 -5.33 15.69 13.57
C VAL A 214 -6.60 15.07 12.98
N TYR A 215 -7.57 15.90 12.60
CA TYR A 215 -8.83 15.43 12.01
C TYR A 215 -8.80 15.53 10.49
N CYS A 216 -8.75 14.38 9.83
CA CYS A 216 -8.87 14.27 8.37
C CYS A 216 -10.30 14.64 7.93
N ARG A 217 -10.44 15.44 6.87
CA ARG A 217 -11.76 15.87 6.40
C ARG A 217 -12.53 14.79 5.65
N PHE A 218 -11.84 13.83 5.04
CA PHE A 218 -12.45 12.66 4.40
C PHE A 218 -12.83 11.52 5.38
N CYS A 219 -12.64 11.72 6.71
CA CYS A 219 -12.89 10.68 7.70
C CYS A 219 -14.39 10.38 7.83
N PHE A 220 -14.80 9.16 7.52
CA PHE A 220 -16.21 8.73 7.65
C PHE A 220 -16.70 8.71 9.10
N ARG A 221 -15.78 8.49 10.06
CA ARG A 221 -16.15 8.42 11.47
C ARG A 221 -16.66 9.76 12.03
N LYS A 222 -16.34 10.88 11.40
CA LYS A 222 -16.86 12.20 11.83
C LYS A 222 -18.36 12.36 11.63
N HIS A 223 -18.96 11.56 10.73
CA HIS A 223 -20.39 11.61 10.39
C HIS A 223 -21.24 10.58 11.15
N LYS A 224 -20.67 9.81 12.07
CA LYS A 224 -21.45 8.85 12.86
C LYS A 224 -22.27 9.58 13.93
N ASP A 225 -23.58 9.36 13.91
CA ASP A 225 -24.51 9.89 14.92
C ASP A 225 -24.18 9.40 16.34
N SER A 226 -23.57 8.20 16.42
CA SER A 226 -23.12 7.58 17.67
C SER A 226 -21.73 8.02 18.12
N ARG A 227 -21.12 9.04 17.49
CA ARG A 227 -19.84 9.55 17.93
C ARG A 227 -19.97 10.24 19.27
N ASN A 228 -20.00 9.44 20.30
CA ASN A 228 -19.80 9.91 21.65
C ASN A 228 -18.32 10.29 21.80
N GLU A 229 -18.03 11.53 22.15
CA GLU A 229 -16.66 11.97 22.44
C GLU A 229 -16.12 11.39 23.75
N THR A 230 -16.91 10.60 24.46
CA THR A 230 -16.52 9.93 25.69
C THR A 230 -15.56 8.78 25.32
N ASN A 231 -14.31 8.91 25.74
CA ASN A 231 -13.35 7.84 25.57
C ASN A 231 -13.72 6.63 26.47
N PRO A 232 -13.59 5.40 25.98
CA PRO A 232 -13.75 4.23 26.80
C PRO A 232 -12.69 4.21 27.93
N CYS A 233 -13.04 3.62 29.04
CA CYS A 233 -12.12 3.39 30.16
C CYS A 233 -11.48 2.00 30.08
N VAL A 234 -10.50 1.73 30.95
CA VAL A 234 -9.80 0.44 31.00
C VAL A 234 -10.78 -0.72 31.29
N GLU A 235 -11.84 -0.48 32.07
CA GLU A 235 -12.83 -1.51 32.36
C GLU A 235 -13.65 -1.90 31.15
N ASP A 236 -13.94 -0.96 30.24
CA ASP A 236 -14.59 -1.26 28.96
C ASP A 236 -13.68 -2.10 28.06
N VAL A 237 -12.36 -1.83 28.08
CA VAL A 237 -11.36 -2.66 27.40
C VAL A 237 -11.37 -4.09 27.91
N LYS A 238 -11.44 -4.29 29.23
CA LYS A 238 -11.51 -5.64 29.82
C LYS A 238 -12.75 -6.41 29.36
N LYS A 239 -13.92 -5.75 29.32
CA LYS A 239 -15.15 -6.34 28.78
C LYS A 239 -14.99 -6.75 27.32
N ALA A 240 -14.35 -5.88 26.51
CA ALA A 240 -14.08 -6.17 25.10
C ALA A 240 -13.13 -7.37 24.93
N VAL A 241 -12.08 -7.44 25.74
CA VAL A 241 -11.16 -8.60 25.76
C VAL A 241 -11.91 -9.88 26.17
N GLN A 242 -12.83 -9.78 27.14
CA GLN A 242 -13.65 -10.94 27.53
C GLN A 242 -14.55 -11.40 26.38
N HIS A 243 -15.21 -10.48 25.65
CA HIS A 243 -15.98 -10.81 24.46
C HIS A 243 -15.15 -11.57 23.42
N VAL A 244 -13.91 -11.11 23.15
CA VAL A 244 -12.98 -11.82 22.26
C VAL A 244 -12.68 -13.22 22.76
N LYS A 245 -12.42 -13.38 24.07
CA LYS A 245 -12.14 -14.67 24.70
C LYS A 245 -13.30 -15.67 24.53
N ASP A 246 -14.53 -15.16 24.60
CA ASP A 246 -15.75 -15.95 24.43
C ASP A 246 -16.10 -16.21 22.96
N SER A 247 -15.33 -15.63 22.00
CA SER A 247 -15.56 -15.70 20.56
C SER A 247 -14.38 -16.40 19.84
N PRO A 248 -14.25 -17.73 19.88
CA PRO A 248 -13.06 -18.46 19.40
C PRO A 248 -12.83 -18.34 17.89
N GLY A 249 -13.82 -17.89 17.11
CA GLY A 249 -13.68 -17.55 15.71
C GLY A 249 -12.82 -16.31 15.44
N VAL A 250 -12.72 -15.39 16.40
CA VAL A 250 -11.96 -14.16 16.26
C VAL A 250 -10.46 -14.42 16.34
N LYS A 251 -9.72 -14.14 15.28
CA LYS A 251 -8.27 -14.37 15.16
C LYS A 251 -7.47 -13.08 15.15
N GLU A 252 -8.07 -12.00 14.72
CA GLU A 252 -7.42 -10.69 14.57
C GLU A 252 -8.20 -9.60 15.28
N ILE A 253 -7.49 -8.72 15.97
CA ILE A 253 -8.05 -7.51 16.54
C ILE A 253 -7.42 -6.30 15.87
N VAL A 254 -8.27 -5.38 15.39
CA VAL A 254 -7.86 -4.09 14.86
C VAL A 254 -8.15 -3.01 15.90
N VAL A 255 -7.10 -2.46 16.47
CA VAL A 255 -7.16 -1.41 17.46
C VAL A 255 -7.17 -0.06 16.75
N THR A 256 -8.22 0.73 16.91
CA THR A 256 -8.44 2.00 16.21
C THR A 256 -9.34 2.94 17.05
N GLY A 257 -10.19 3.73 16.42
CA GLY A 257 -11.11 4.69 17.03
C GLY A 257 -10.98 6.03 16.34
N GLY A 258 -10.67 7.07 17.11
CA GLY A 258 -9.95 8.24 16.62
C GLY A 258 -8.51 7.81 16.31
N ASP A 259 -7.53 8.25 17.13
CA ASP A 259 -6.19 7.65 17.06
C ASP A 259 -5.92 6.94 18.40
N PRO A 260 -5.76 5.60 18.38
CA PRO A 260 -5.65 4.81 19.61
C PRO A 260 -4.36 5.10 20.39
N PHE A 261 -3.34 5.66 19.74
CA PHE A 261 -2.05 5.99 20.34
C PHE A 261 -2.12 7.18 21.32
N LEU A 262 -3.22 7.93 21.31
CA LEU A 262 -3.46 8.98 22.30
C LEU A 262 -3.87 8.42 23.68
N ASN A 263 -4.34 7.16 23.76
CA ASN A 263 -4.77 6.54 25.00
C ASN A 263 -3.86 5.36 25.39
N ARG A 264 -2.74 5.67 26.04
CA ARG A 264 -1.73 4.68 26.42
C ARG A 264 -2.24 3.64 27.42
N ALA A 265 -3.13 4.02 28.34
CA ALA A 265 -3.69 3.12 29.34
C ALA A 265 -4.58 2.05 28.69
N ASN A 266 -5.49 2.45 27.82
CA ASN A 266 -6.33 1.52 27.07
C ASN A 266 -5.50 0.65 26.12
N MET A 267 -4.47 1.21 25.48
CA MET A 267 -3.57 0.47 24.61
C MET A 267 -2.83 -0.64 25.38
N ALA A 268 -2.29 -0.32 26.54
CA ALA A 268 -1.61 -1.30 27.40
C ALA A 268 -2.57 -2.41 27.85
N ALA A 269 -3.75 -2.02 28.38
CA ALA A 269 -4.77 -2.98 28.82
C ALA A 269 -5.23 -3.90 27.67
N THR A 270 -5.34 -3.37 26.43
CA THR A 270 -5.70 -4.14 25.26
C THR A 270 -4.62 -5.17 24.92
N ILE A 271 -3.36 -4.75 24.79
CA ILE A 271 -2.26 -5.65 24.43
C ILE A 271 -2.08 -6.73 25.49
N ASP A 272 -2.05 -6.34 26.76
CA ASP A 272 -1.84 -7.27 27.88
C ASP A 272 -3.02 -8.26 28.02
N GLY A 273 -4.25 -7.79 27.84
CA GLY A 273 -5.43 -8.64 27.86
C GLY A 273 -5.47 -9.64 26.69
N LEU A 274 -5.22 -9.19 25.46
CA LEU A 274 -5.23 -10.05 24.28
C LEU A 274 -4.06 -11.04 24.25
N MET A 275 -2.96 -10.73 24.91
CA MET A 275 -1.82 -11.63 25.06
C MET A 275 -2.24 -12.97 25.72
N GLN A 276 -3.24 -12.94 26.59
CA GLN A 276 -3.76 -14.09 27.33
C GLN A 276 -4.90 -14.84 26.62
N VAL A 277 -5.28 -14.46 25.38
CA VAL A 277 -6.35 -15.11 24.63
C VAL A 277 -5.75 -16.03 23.57
N ASP A 278 -5.80 -17.34 23.78
CA ASP A 278 -5.05 -18.35 23.00
C ASP A 278 -5.33 -18.30 21.49
N HIS A 279 -6.58 -18.14 21.08
CA HIS A 279 -6.96 -18.18 19.67
C HIS A 279 -6.66 -16.89 18.89
N VAL A 280 -6.32 -15.79 19.55
CA VAL A 280 -5.89 -14.55 18.90
C VAL A 280 -4.48 -14.70 18.36
N GLN A 281 -4.31 -14.40 17.08
CA GLN A 281 -3.04 -14.51 16.35
C GLN A 281 -2.36 -13.16 16.13
N THR A 282 -3.18 -12.11 15.93
CA THR A 282 -2.66 -10.80 15.52
C THR A 282 -3.36 -9.65 16.22
N VAL A 283 -2.57 -8.72 16.74
CA VAL A 283 -3.02 -7.41 17.23
C VAL A 283 -2.51 -6.34 16.26
N ARG A 284 -3.42 -5.70 15.54
CA ARG A 284 -3.12 -4.67 14.55
C ARG A 284 -3.45 -3.29 15.10
N LEU A 285 -2.47 -2.42 15.22
CA LEU A 285 -2.61 -1.06 15.70
C LEU A 285 -2.78 -0.13 14.50
N ALA A 286 -3.96 0.49 14.36
CA ALA A 286 -4.29 1.36 13.24
C ALA A 286 -4.16 2.83 13.64
N THR A 287 -3.21 3.53 13.03
CA THR A 287 -2.93 4.95 13.29
C THR A 287 -2.62 5.71 12.02
N ARG A 288 -2.87 6.99 11.98
CA ARG A 288 -2.34 7.88 10.95
C ARG A 288 -1.29 8.86 11.52
N SER A 289 -1.00 8.80 12.81
CA SER A 289 -0.06 9.70 13.47
C SER A 289 1.37 9.60 12.91
N ILE A 290 1.75 8.47 12.33
CA ILE A 290 3.05 8.33 11.62
C ILE A 290 3.18 9.38 10.49
N ALA A 291 2.09 9.68 9.77
CA ALA A 291 2.10 10.64 8.66
C ALA A 291 1.93 12.09 9.11
N TYR A 292 1.01 12.36 10.04
CA TYR A 292 0.62 13.73 10.39
C TYR A 292 1.08 14.21 11.77
N TYR A 293 1.57 13.33 12.63
CA TYR A 293 2.05 13.67 13.97
C TYR A 293 3.18 12.72 14.43
N PRO A 294 4.31 12.67 13.69
CA PRO A 294 5.42 11.78 14.00
C PRO A 294 6.03 12.03 15.39
N ASP A 295 5.93 13.25 15.91
CA ASP A 295 6.40 13.62 17.26
C ASP A 295 5.89 12.66 18.35
N LEU A 296 4.66 12.13 18.21
CA LEU A 296 4.06 11.16 19.14
C LEU A 296 4.95 9.93 19.37
N PHE A 297 5.70 9.54 18.36
CA PHE A 297 6.59 8.36 18.38
C PHE A 297 8.03 8.72 18.75
N LEU A 298 8.48 9.93 18.41
CA LEU A 298 9.88 10.34 18.50
C LEU A 298 10.19 11.13 19.78
N GLU A 299 9.19 11.74 20.39
CA GLU A 299 9.34 12.46 21.67
C GLU A 299 9.86 11.54 22.79
N ASN A 300 10.50 12.14 23.79
CA ASN A 300 11.01 11.46 24.97
C ASN A 300 11.95 10.28 24.63
N GLU A 301 12.92 10.52 23.77
CA GLU A 301 13.89 9.52 23.30
C GLU A 301 13.21 8.29 22.66
N SER A 302 12.16 8.52 21.89
CA SER A 302 11.34 7.47 21.25
C SER A 302 10.77 6.44 22.23
N ALA A 303 10.36 6.89 23.40
CA ALA A 303 9.84 6.02 24.46
C ALA A 303 8.67 5.16 24.00
N TYR A 304 7.83 5.69 23.10
CA TYR A 304 6.69 4.95 22.58
C TYR A 304 7.10 3.83 21.61
N LEU A 305 8.08 4.07 20.74
CA LEU A 305 8.65 3.02 19.89
C LEU A 305 9.31 1.92 20.72
N LYS A 306 10.06 2.30 21.78
CA LYS A 306 10.66 1.35 22.72
C LYS A 306 9.58 0.47 23.38
N TYR A 307 8.46 1.07 23.81
CA TYR A 307 7.31 0.36 24.36
C TYR A 307 6.69 -0.62 23.36
N LEU A 308 6.43 -0.21 22.12
CA LEU A 308 5.86 -1.08 21.08
C LEU A 308 6.76 -2.27 20.77
N LYS A 309 8.07 -2.04 20.65
CA LYS A 309 9.07 -3.11 20.44
C LYS A 309 9.06 -4.13 21.57
N GLN A 310 9.02 -3.67 22.80
CA GLN A 310 8.92 -4.54 23.98
C GLN A 310 7.62 -5.36 23.92
N LYS A 311 6.47 -4.73 23.71
CA LYS A 311 5.16 -5.41 23.65
C LYS A 311 5.05 -6.38 22.46
N SER A 312 5.66 -6.05 21.32
CA SER A 312 5.76 -6.97 20.19
C SER A 312 6.57 -8.22 20.54
N PHE A 313 7.70 -8.05 21.23
CA PHE A 313 8.49 -9.18 21.71
C PHE A 313 7.71 -10.06 22.69
N GLU A 314 7.00 -9.47 23.65
CA GLU A 314 6.14 -10.18 24.60
C GLU A 314 5.04 -10.98 23.88
N LEU A 315 4.33 -10.37 22.91
CA LEU A 315 3.33 -11.06 22.09
C LEU A 315 3.92 -12.24 21.30
N GLN A 316 5.14 -12.08 20.75
CA GLN A 316 5.83 -13.15 20.04
C GLN A 316 6.13 -14.36 20.95
N GLN A 317 6.40 -14.15 22.25
CA GLN A 317 6.58 -15.26 23.20
C GLN A 317 5.28 -16.08 23.40
N HIS A 318 4.11 -15.46 23.20
CA HIS A 318 2.79 -16.09 23.23
C HIS A 318 2.31 -16.54 21.82
N GLY A 319 3.21 -16.61 20.83
CA GLY A 319 2.88 -17.05 19.48
C GLY A 319 2.05 -16.04 18.67
N LYS A 320 1.95 -14.79 19.11
CA LYS A 320 1.13 -13.75 18.49
C LYS A 320 2.00 -12.72 17.78
N ARG A 321 1.38 -11.90 16.89
CA ARG A 321 2.07 -10.84 16.19
C ARG A 321 1.44 -9.49 16.46
N MET A 322 2.29 -8.47 16.53
CA MET A 322 1.89 -7.08 16.46
C MET A 322 2.11 -6.55 15.03
N GLU A 323 1.16 -5.79 14.54
CA GLU A 323 1.23 -5.12 13.24
C GLU A 323 0.80 -3.67 13.38
N VAL A 324 1.31 -2.79 12.54
CA VAL A 324 0.85 -1.41 12.44
C VAL A 324 0.19 -1.22 11.07
N ALA A 325 -1.00 -0.63 11.05
CA ALA A 325 -1.65 -0.18 9.83
C ALA A 325 -1.69 1.36 9.83
N THR A 326 -1.24 1.98 8.74
CA THR A 326 -1.23 3.43 8.64
C THR A 326 -1.73 3.91 7.28
N HIS A 327 -2.11 5.20 7.19
CA HIS A 327 -2.57 5.81 5.96
C HIS A 327 -1.58 6.87 5.51
N PHE A 328 -1.16 6.76 4.24
CA PHE A 328 -0.55 7.82 3.47
C PHE A 328 -1.37 8.02 2.19
N ILE A 329 -1.60 9.25 1.79
CA ILE A 329 -2.48 9.60 0.67
C ILE A 329 -1.69 10.27 -0.45
N HIS A 330 -0.79 11.17 -0.12
CA HIS A 330 0.02 11.91 -1.07
C HIS A 330 1.51 11.80 -0.72
N PRO A 331 2.42 11.77 -1.71
CA PRO A 331 3.87 11.69 -1.42
C PRO A 331 4.41 12.86 -0.58
N ASP A 332 3.76 14.02 -0.61
CA ASP A 332 4.16 15.17 0.20
C ASP A 332 3.82 15.02 1.71
N GLU A 333 3.15 13.94 2.12
CA GLU A 333 2.98 13.58 3.53
C GLU A 333 4.17 12.76 4.06
N VAL A 334 4.97 12.20 3.16
CA VAL A 334 6.13 11.41 3.55
C VAL A 334 7.23 12.34 4.03
N SER A 335 7.66 12.16 5.26
CA SER A 335 8.78 12.90 5.85
C SER A 335 9.89 11.94 6.31
N PRO A 336 11.12 12.42 6.51
CA PRO A 336 12.20 11.61 7.07
C PRO A 336 11.79 10.93 8.37
N GLU A 337 11.11 11.65 9.27
CA GLU A 337 10.63 11.15 10.56
C GLU A 337 9.63 10.01 10.37
N SER A 338 8.70 10.14 9.43
CA SER A 338 7.73 9.08 9.14
C SER A 338 8.39 7.82 8.60
N LEU A 339 9.42 7.96 7.76
CA LEU A 339 10.20 6.84 7.23
C LEU A 339 11.06 6.19 8.33
N ASP A 340 11.70 6.98 9.19
CA ASP A 340 12.47 6.46 10.33
C ASP A 340 11.61 5.61 11.27
N ILE A 341 10.39 6.07 11.59
CA ILE A 341 9.45 5.32 12.41
C ILE A 341 9.12 3.97 11.73
N ILE A 342 8.84 3.97 10.43
CA ILE A 342 8.54 2.76 9.67
C ILE A 342 9.74 1.81 9.67
N CYS A 343 10.94 2.32 9.37
CA CYS A 343 12.19 1.54 9.38
C CYS A 343 12.44 0.90 10.75
N ASP A 344 12.28 1.68 11.83
CA ASP A 344 12.50 1.17 13.20
C ASP A 344 11.52 0.06 13.57
N LEU A 345 10.23 0.22 13.23
CA LEU A 345 9.22 -0.81 13.48
C LEU A 345 9.53 -2.10 12.70
N VAL A 346 9.80 -1.99 11.38
CA VAL A 346 10.05 -3.15 10.51
C VAL A 346 11.35 -3.86 10.88
N ASN A 347 12.43 -3.13 11.18
CA ASN A 347 13.70 -3.71 11.63
C ASN A 347 13.59 -4.47 12.95
N ASN A 348 12.51 -4.24 13.71
CA ASN A 348 12.20 -4.94 14.96
C ASN A 348 11.04 -5.95 14.83
N GLY A 349 10.73 -6.39 13.61
CA GLY A 349 9.76 -7.44 13.34
C GLY A 349 8.29 -7.02 13.47
N ILE A 350 8.00 -5.72 13.49
CA ILE A 350 6.65 -5.17 13.47
C ILE A 350 6.33 -4.75 12.03
N ALA A 351 5.53 -5.54 11.34
CA ALA A 351 5.13 -5.22 9.97
C ALA A 351 4.26 -3.94 9.92
N VAL A 352 4.56 -3.07 8.96
CA VAL A 352 3.82 -1.82 8.72
C VAL A 352 3.08 -1.91 7.40
N TYR A 353 1.76 -1.81 7.44
CA TYR A 353 0.89 -1.92 6.29
C TYR A 353 0.26 -0.58 5.92
N ILE A 354 0.43 -0.20 4.66
CA ILE A 354 -0.09 1.06 4.13
C ILE A 354 -1.47 0.84 3.50
N GLN A 355 -2.41 1.70 3.87
CA GLN A 355 -3.73 1.80 3.25
C GLN A 355 -3.89 3.22 2.70
N THR A 356 -4.37 3.34 1.47
CA THR A 356 -4.46 4.62 0.79
C THR A 356 -5.88 4.84 0.27
N PRO A 357 -6.65 5.78 0.84
CA PRO A 357 -7.85 6.28 0.18
C PRO A 357 -7.50 6.96 -1.14
N PHE A 358 -8.27 6.65 -2.18
CA PHE A 358 -8.15 7.28 -3.49
C PHE A 358 -9.06 8.50 -3.52
N LEU A 359 -8.47 9.69 -3.37
CA LEU A 359 -9.22 10.94 -3.25
C LEU A 359 -9.13 11.73 -4.54
N LYS A 360 -10.29 12.04 -5.12
CA LYS A 360 -10.39 12.89 -6.31
C LYS A 360 -9.68 14.22 -6.09
N ASP A 361 -8.98 14.70 -7.12
CA ASP A 361 -8.21 15.95 -7.13
C ASP A 361 -7.04 16.01 -6.12
N CYS A 362 -6.71 14.89 -5.46
CA CYS A 362 -5.61 14.81 -4.50
C CYS A 362 -4.53 13.81 -4.96
N ASN A 363 -4.87 12.53 -5.04
CA ASN A 363 -3.96 11.45 -5.41
C ASN A 363 -4.47 10.59 -6.58
N ASP A 364 -5.37 11.12 -7.38
CA ASP A 364 -6.02 10.46 -8.51
C ASP A 364 -5.19 10.44 -9.81
N LYS A 365 -3.96 10.93 -9.74
CA LYS A 365 -2.98 10.90 -10.84
C LYS A 365 -1.92 9.85 -10.56
N GLY A 366 -1.75 8.91 -11.48
CA GLY A 366 -0.85 7.76 -11.32
C GLY A 366 0.56 8.06 -10.82
N PRO A 367 1.29 9.07 -11.36
CA PRO A 367 2.67 9.35 -10.96
C PRO A 367 2.88 9.68 -9.49
N GLU A 368 1.90 10.35 -8.84
CA GLU A 368 1.99 10.64 -7.40
C GLU A 368 1.92 9.36 -6.57
N LEU A 369 1.03 8.43 -6.93
CA LEU A 369 0.92 7.13 -6.24
C LEU A 369 2.16 6.27 -6.47
N VAL A 370 2.73 6.26 -7.67
CA VAL A 370 4.00 5.57 -7.96
C VAL A 370 5.10 6.09 -7.04
N ARG A 371 5.24 7.42 -6.92
CA ARG A 371 6.22 8.04 -6.03
C ARG A 371 5.96 7.70 -4.56
N LEU A 372 4.71 7.83 -4.10
CA LEU A 372 4.32 7.52 -2.71
C LEU A 372 4.72 6.09 -2.33
N PHE A 373 4.31 5.12 -3.14
CA PHE A 373 4.53 3.71 -2.83
C PHE A 373 5.99 3.31 -2.90
N SER A 374 6.75 3.88 -3.84
CA SER A 374 8.19 3.64 -3.94
C SER A 374 8.95 4.15 -2.69
N LEU A 375 8.60 5.34 -2.17
CA LEU A 375 9.20 5.89 -0.95
C LEU A 375 8.90 5.01 0.27
N LEU A 376 7.65 4.61 0.45
CA LEU A 376 7.23 3.81 1.61
C LEU A 376 7.83 2.39 1.58
N ARG A 377 8.02 1.80 0.38
CA ARG A 377 8.66 0.51 0.23
C ARG A 377 10.11 0.52 0.73
N GLY A 378 10.88 1.54 0.39
CA GLY A 378 12.25 1.68 0.83
C GLY A 378 12.42 1.64 2.35
N ALA A 379 11.42 2.14 3.08
CA ALA A 379 11.37 2.05 4.53
C ALA A 379 10.93 0.67 5.07
N GLY A 380 10.55 -0.26 4.21
CA GLY A 380 10.12 -1.60 4.59
C GLY A 380 8.60 -1.80 4.71
N ALA A 381 7.79 -0.80 4.38
CA ALA A 381 6.34 -0.93 4.44
C ALA A 381 5.77 -1.88 3.39
N GLU A 382 4.65 -2.56 3.73
CA GLU A 382 3.84 -3.37 2.82
C GLU A 382 2.64 -2.55 2.31
N LEU A 383 2.44 -2.51 0.99
CA LEU A 383 1.33 -1.79 0.38
C LEU A 383 0.09 -2.70 0.35
N HIS A 384 -0.96 -2.28 1.06
CA HIS A 384 -2.10 -3.17 1.26
C HIS A 384 -3.30 -2.85 0.36
N TYR A 385 -3.92 -1.68 0.55
CA TYR A 385 -5.11 -1.29 -0.23
C TYR A 385 -5.00 0.11 -0.79
N ILE A 386 -5.57 0.28 -2.00
CA ILE A 386 -6.22 1.52 -2.40
C ILE A 386 -7.72 1.33 -2.26
N TYR A 387 -8.37 2.25 -1.55
CA TYR A 387 -9.84 2.32 -1.49
C TYR A 387 -10.36 3.29 -2.53
N ILE A 388 -11.26 2.84 -3.40
CA ILE A 388 -12.01 3.73 -4.27
C ILE A 388 -13.19 4.30 -3.47
N PRO A 389 -13.18 5.59 -3.13
CA PRO A 389 -14.25 6.20 -2.36
C PRO A 389 -15.35 6.70 -3.30
N CYS A 390 -16.30 5.87 -3.56
CA CYS A 390 -17.52 6.22 -4.30
C CYS A 390 -18.78 5.90 -3.48
N SER A 391 -18.67 5.97 -2.18
CA SER A 391 -19.74 5.62 -1.24
C SER A 391 -19.74 6.61 -0.06
N PRO A 392 -20.88 6.83 0.57
CA PRO A 392 -20.99 7.62 1.80
C PRO A 392 -20.04 7.21 2.93
N ILE A 393 -19.61 5.94 2.95
CA ILE A 393 -18.62 5.43 3.93
C ILE A 393 -17.30 6.21 3.89
N HIS A 394 -16.92 6.76 2.73
CA HIS A 394 -15.65 7.44 2.55
C HIS A 394 -15.74 8.98 2.63
N GLY A 395 -16.74 9.47 3.36
CA GLY A 395 -16.91 10.90 3.58
C GLY A 395 -17.66 11.59 2.44
N ASN A 396 -17.30 12.85 2.18
CA ASN A 396 -18.04 13.70 1.25
C ASN A 396 -17.81 13.34 -0.22
N SER A 397 -18.83 13.55 -1.03
CA SER A 397 -18.84 13.23 -2.47
C SER A 397 -17.80 13.99 -3.29
N ILE A 398 -17.22 15.08 -2.78
CA ILE A 398 -16.12 15.80 -3.44
C ILE A 398 -14.88 14.91 -3.63
N TYR A 399 -14.68 13.94 -2.75
CA TYR A 399 -13.57 12.99 -2.79
C TYR A 399 -13.81 11.78 -3.69
N TRP A 400 -15.03 11.61 -4.22
CA TRP A 400 -15.41 10.40 -4.94
C TRP A 400 -14.89 10.39 -6.37
N SER A 401 -14.38 9.23 -6.77
CA SER A 401 -13.92 8.93 -8.13
C SER A 401 -14.86 7.94 -8.80
N THR A 402 -14.80 7.85 -10.12
CA THR A 402 -15.54 6.83 -10.88
C THR A 402 -14.80 5.49 -10.86
N LEU A 403 -15.51 4.41 -11.23
CA LEU A 403 -14.88 3.09 -11.37
C LEU A 403 -13.82 3.09 -12.49
N SER A 404 -14.10 3.77 -13.61
CA SER A 404 -13.17 3.92 -14.74
C SER A 404 -11.86 4.60 -14.31
N GLU A 405 -11.92 5.62 -13.45
CA GLU A 405 -10.71 6.25 -12.88
C GLU A 405 -9.92 5.25 -12.03
N GLY A 406 -10.61 4.43 -11.22
CA GLY A 406 -9.97 3.37 -10.43
C GLY A 406 -9.26 2.31 -11.28
N ILE A 407 -9.88 1.88 -12.39
CA ILE A 407 -9.29 0.91 -13.32
C ILE A 407 -8.10 1.53 -14.06
N ARG A 408 -8.24 2.77 -14.52
CA ARG A 408 -7.14 3.51 -15.15
C ARG A 408 -5.92 3.60 -14.22
N ILE A 409 -6.13 3.85 -12.94
CA ILE A 409 -5.07 3.86 -11.93
C ILE A 409 -4.48 2.46 -11.73
N ALA A 410 -5.30 1.41 -11.67
CA ALA A 410 -4.81 0.03 -11.55
C ALA A 410 -3.85 -0.32 -12.70
N ASN A 411 -4.24 0.00 -13.96
CA ASN A 411 -3.41 -0.20 -15.14
C ASN A 411 -2.10 0.61 -15.06
N HIS A 412 -2.18 1.88 -14.64
CA HIS A 412 -1.00 2.72 -14.51
C HIS A 412 -0.03 2.18 -13.46
N LEU A 413 -0.53 1.75 -12.29
CA LEU A 413 0.30 1.17 -11.24
C LEU A 413 0.92 -0.16 -11.67
N ARG A 414 0.18 -1.01 -12.40
CA ARG A 414 0.70 -2.26 -12.95
C ARG A 414 1.85 -2.02 -13.93
N ALA A 415 1.78 -0.99 -14.75
CA ALA A 415 2.80 -0.65 -15.72
C ALA A 415 4.07 -0.02 -15.12
N HIS A 416 3.96 0.71 -14.00
CA HIS A 416 5.03 1.57 -13.49
C HIS A 416 5.52 1.26 -12.08
N LEU A 417 4.94 0.28 -11.40
CA LEU A 417 5.39 -0.19 -10.08
C LEU A 417 5.95 -1.61 -10.15
N SER A 418 6.86 -1.89 -9.25
CA SER A 418 7.21 -3.28 -8.95
C SER A 418 5.96 -4.03 -8.46
N ASP A 419 5.81 -5.29 -8.88
CA ASP A 419 4.72 -6.17 -8.46
C ASP A 419 4.54 -6.22 -6.94
N ARG A 420 5.65 -6.15 -6.17
CA ARG A 420 5.65 -6.17 -4.70
C ARG A 420 4.89 -5.01 -4.06
N ILE A 421 4.85 -3.87 -4.71
CA ILE A 421 4.29 -2.65 -4.14
C ILE A 421 3.01 -2.17 -4.82
N ILE A 422 2.42 -2.99 -5.65
CA ILE A 422 1.10 -2.70 -6.21
C ILE A 422 0.06 -3.04 -5.14
N PRO A 423 -0.65 -2.05 -4.57
CA PRO A 423 -1.71 -2.33 -3.61
C PRO A 423 -2.92 -2.96 -4.30
N ARG A 424 -3.75 -3.68 -3.55
CA ARG A 424 -5.03 -4.14 -4.07
C ARG A 424 -6.02 -3.00 -4.20
N ILE A 425 -6.77 -2.99 -5.29
CA ILE A 425 -7.87 -2.04 -5.49
C ILE A 425 -9.13 -2.67 -4.91
N CYS A 426 -9.69 -2.06 -3.88
CA CYS A 426 -10.89 -2.56 -3.24
C CYS A 426 -11.90 -1.45 -2.97
N THR A 427 -13.13 -1.85 -2.71
CA THR A 427 -14.17 -0.96 -2.20
C THR A 427 -14.73 -1.52 -0.90
N ALA A 428 -15.14 -0.63 0.00
CA ALA A 428 -15.84 -0.99 1.22
C ALA A 428 -17.33 -0.75 1.01
N THR A 429 -18.10 -1.84 0.97
CA THR A 429 -19.57 -1.78 0.99
C THR A 429 -20.09 -1.73 2.43
N PRO A 430 -21.36 -1.41 2.67
CA PRO A 430 -21.94 -1.44 4.00
C PRO A 430 -21.81 -2.78 4.73
N ILE A 431 -21.72 -3.88 4.00
CA ILE A 431 -21.61 -5.24 4.57
C ILE A 431 -20.21 -5.84 4.51
N GLY A 432 -19.24 -5.12 4.00
CA GLY A 432 -17.84 -5.58 3.96
C GLY A 432 -17.11 -5.15 2.70
N LYS A 433 -15.84 -5.53 2.62
CA LYS A 433 -14.97 -5.19 1.48
C LYS A 433 -15.06 -6.22 0.38
N MET A 434 -14.88 -5.76 -0.85
CA MET A 434 -14.70 -6.60 -2.02
C MET A 434 -13.48 -6.15 -2.82
N ASP A 435 -12.87 -7.07 -3.55
CA ASP A 435 -11.86 -6.80 -4.57
C ASP A 435 -12.54 -6.86 -5.94
N TRP A 436 -12.33 -5.82 -6.75
CA TRP A 436 -12.96 -5.70 -8.05
C TRP A 436 -12.59 -6.86 -8.98
N TYR A 437 -13.62 -7.43 -9.62
CA TYR A 437 -13.58 -8.50 -10.62
C TYR A 437 -13.11 -9.88 -10.14
N SER A 438 -12.55 -9.99 -8.95
CA SER A 438 -12.21 -11.29 -8.37
C SER A 438 -13.21 -11.77 -7.32
N SER A 439 -13.69 -10.88 -6.45
CA SER A 439 -14.67 -11.24 -5.41
C SER A 439 -15.93 -10.37 -5.39
N GLY A 440 -16.09 -9.50 -6.38
CA GLY A 440 -17.26 -8.66 -6.53
C GLY A 440 -17.18 -7.75 -7.76
N TRP A 441 -18.33 -7.29 -8.24
CA TRP A 441 -18.45 -6.40 -9.41
C TRP A 441 -19.77 -5.66 -9.45
N ALA A 442 -19.84 -4.65 -10.30
CA ALA A 442 -21.09 -3.95 -10.58
C ALA A 442 -21.97 -4.80 -11.50
N VAL A 443 -23.18 -5.09 -11.07
CA VAL A 443 -24.14 -5.96 -11.79
C VAL A 443 -25.00 -5.15 -12.75
N GLU A 444 -25.70 -4.15 -12.22
CA GLU A 444 -26.65 -3.33 -12.95
C GLU A 444 -26.97 -2.03 -12.21
N LYS A 445 -27.59 -1.07 -12.91
CA LYS A 445 -28.12 0.14 -12.28
C LYS A 445 -29.36 -0.19 -11.44
N VAL A 446 -29.55 0.55 -10.36
CA VAL A 446 -30.79 0.46 -9.57
C VAL A 446 -31.91 1.17 -10.36
N LYS A 447 -33.05 0.49 -10.52
CA LYS A 447 -34.25 1.10 -11.14
C LYS A 447 -34.64 2.36 -10.35
N ASP A 448 -34.99 3.39 -11.07
CA ASP A 448 -35.47 4.65 -10.52
C ASP A 448 -34.47 5.43 -9.67
N ASN A 449 -33.17 5.05 -9.67
CA ASN A 449 -32.13 5.81 -8.99
C ASN A 449 -30.76 5.72 -9.69
N GLU A 450 -30.49 6.70 -10.54
CA GLU A 450 -29.26 6.78 -11.34
C GLU A 450 -27.96 6.88 -10.54
N ASN A 451 -28.05 7.25 -9.26
CA ASN A 451 -26.89 7.37 -8.38
C ASN A 451 -26.50 6.06 -7.69
N PHE A 452 -27.26 4.99 -7.90
CA PHE A 452 -26.99 3.69 -7.26
C PHE A 452 -26.83 2.58 -8.30
N ILE A 453 -25.95 1.64 -7.95
CA ILE A 453 -25.73 0.38 -8.66
C ILE A 453 -25.93 -0.77 -7.71
N TRP A 454 -26.29 -1.94 -8.25
CA TRP A 454 -26.18 -3.20 -7.54
C TRP A 454 -24.77 -3.73 -7.65
N ILE A 455 -24.14 -3.95 -6.51
CA ILE A 455 -22.80 -4.56 -6.43
C ILE A 455 -22.94 -5.95 -5.87
N ARG A 456 -22.41 -6.95 -6.57
CA ARG A 456 -22.23 -8.30 -6.07
C ARG A 456 -21.13 -8.32 -5.04
N THR A 457 -21.37 -8.97 -3.89
CA THR A 457 -20.40 -9.08 -2.81
C THR A 457 -20.05 -10.55 -2.55
N PRO A 458 -18.95 -10.85 -1.88
CA PRO A 458 -18.58 -12.23 -1.55
C PRO A 458 -19.38 -12.83 -0.37
N TYR A 459 -20.24 -12.06 0.27
CA TYR A 459 -20.91 -12.44 1.52
C TYR A 459 -22.23 -13.12 1.25
N THR A 460 -22.61 -14.04 2.17
CA THR A 460 -23.90 -14.76 2.16
C THR A 460 -24.73 -14.38 3.38
N PRO A 461 -26.07 -14.55 3.36
CA PRO A 461 -26.87 -14.33 4.56
C PRO A 461 -26.42 -15.16 5.76
N ASP A 462 -26.01 -16.41 5.53
CA ASP A 462 -25.56 -17.33 6.59
C ASP A 462 -24.29 -16.86 7.26
N TYR A 463 -23.40 -16.19 6.52
CA TYR A 463 -22.16 -15.63 7.06
C TYR A 463 -22.42 -14.66 8.22
N PHE A 464 -23.48 -13.85 8.12
CA PHE A 464 -23.79 -12.83 9.12
C PHE A 464 -24.61 -13.34 10.30
N LYS A 465 -25.28 -14.50 10.21
CA LYS A 465 -26.21 -14.99 11.25
C LYS A 465 -25.59 -15.04 12.65
N THR A 466 -24.32 -15.38 12.75
CA THR A 466 -23.67 -15.63 14.05
C THR A 466 -23.12 -14.39 14.74
N PHE A 467 -22.77 -13.33 13.98
CA PHE A 467 -22.09 -12.17 14.57
C PHE A 467 -22.67 -10.82 14.17
N ALA A 468 -23.44 -10.74 13.09
CA ALA A 468 -24.05 -9.50 12.61
C ALA A 468 -25.44 -9.74 11.97
N PRO A 469 -26.42 -10.35 12.67
CA PRO A 469 -27.69 -10.76 12.09
C PRO A 469 -28.45 -9.59 11.44
N LEU A 470 -28.33 -8.37 11.97
CA LEU A 470 -28.95 -7.17 11.42
C LEU A 470 -28.51 -6.84 9.99
N ALA A 471 -27.39 -7.37 9.54
CA ALA A 471 -26.96 -7.22 8.15
C ALA A 471 -27.97 -7.81 7.15
N ASN A 472 -28.71 -8.84 7.57
CA ASN A 472 -29.74 -9.49 6.76
C ASN A 472 -31.09 -8.74 6.75
N GLU A 473 -31.26 -7.74 7.61
CA GLU A 473 -32.49 -6.94 7.74
C GLU A 473 -32.42 -5.64 6.91
N LEU A 474 -31.31 -5.40 6.20
CA LEU A 474 -31.17 -4.23 5.37
C LEU A 474 -32.14 -4.24 4.19
N THR A 475 -32.70 -3.08 3.92
CA THR A 475 -33.65 -2.89 2.81
C THR A 475 -33.00 -2.72 1.44
N ASN A 476 -31.71 -2.45 1.42
CA ASN A 476 -30.93 -2.19 0.21
C ASN A 476 -30.03 -3.37 -0.20
N ILE A 477 -30.42 -4.58 0.18
CA ILE A 477 -29.76 -5.83 -0.22
C ILE A 477 -30.74 -6.76 -0.93
N ARG A 478 -30.20 -7.68 -1.72
CA ARG A 478 -30.94 -8.84 -2.27
C ARG A 478 -30.04 -10.07 -2.31
N VAL A 479 -30.60 -11.24 -2.15
CA VAL A 479 -29.86 -12.50 -2.36
C VAL A 479 -29.93 -12.82 -3.85
N ASN A 480 -28.82 -13.12 -4.46
CA ASN A 480 -28.73 -13.49 -5.87
C ASN A 480 -28.77 -15.01 -6.07
N ASP A 481 -28.80 -15.46 -7.32
CA ASP A 481 -28.93 -16.87 -7.69
C ASP A 481 -27.77 -17.75 -7.20
N GLU A 482 -26.60 -17.18 -6.89
CA GLU A 482 -25.46 -17.88 -6.31
C GLU A 482 -25.51 -17.93 -4.77
N GLY A 483 -26.55 -17.39 -4.16
CA GLY A 483 -26.70 -17.34 -2.70
C GLY A 483 -25.84 -16.27 -2.02
N THR A 484 -25.13 -15.42 -2.77
CA THR A 484 -24.44 -14.27 -2.22
C THR A 484 -25.33 -13.03 -2.21
N ILE A 485 -24.92 -11.98 -1.54
CA ILE A 485 -25.67 -10.74 -1.38
C ILE A 485 -25.20 -9.71 -2.40
N ASP A 486 -26.15 -9.21 -3.21
CA ASP A 486 -25.97 -7.96 -3.93
C ASP A 486 -26.46 -6.81 -3.04
N ILE A 487 -25.71 -5.70 -3.00
CA ILE A 487 -26.06 -4.51 -2.23
C ILE A 487 -26.15 -3.28 -3.12
N GLN A 488 -27.13 -2.41 -2.83
CA GLN A 488 -27.16 -1.09 -3.46
C GLN A 488 -26.01 -0.23 -2.94
N TYR A 489 -25.31 0.33 -3.87
CA TYR A 489 -24.11 1.12 -3.59
C TYR A 489 -24.15 2.42 -4.37
N MET A 490 -24.02 3.54 -3.66
CA MET A 490 -23.93 4.84 -4.30
C MET A 490 -22.57 4.98 -4.98
N ALA A 491 -22.57 5.15 -6.28
CA ALA A 491 -21.36 5.27 -7.07
C ALA A 491 -21.53 6.28 -8.21
N LYS A 492 -20.49 7.05 -8.47
CA LYS A 492 -20.37 7.80 -9.72
C LYS A 492 -19.89 6.83 -10.78
N ILE A 493 -20.82 6.30 -11.56
CA ILE A 493 -20.48 5.46 -12.69
C ILE A 493 -20.15 6.41 -13.84
N GLY A 494 -18.87 6.43 -14.24
CA GLY A 494 -18.46 7.24 -15.39
C GLY A 494 -18.63 6.53 -16.70
N ASP A 495 -18.80 5.21 -16.69
CA ASP A 495 -18.89 4.38 -17.88
C ASP A 495 -19.75 3.13 -17.62
N GLU A 496 -20.78 2.93 -18.44
CA GLU A 496 -21.69 1.79 -18.32
C GLU A 496 -21.06 0.47 -18.76
N SER A 497 -19.97 0.49 -19.50
CA SER A 497 -19.23 -0.71 -19.92
C SER A 497 -18.66 -1.54 -18.75
N PHE A 498 -18.63 -0.98 -17.52
CA PHE A 498 -18.23 -1.70 -16.32
C PHE A 498 -19.35 -2.44 -15.60
N LEU A 499 -20.58 -2.41 -16.12
CA LEU A 499 -21.69 -3.21 -15.62
C LEU A 499 -21.63 -4.60 -16.24
N HIS A 500 -21.35 -5.60 -15.46
CA HIS A 500 -21.10 -6.95 -15.97
C HIS A 500 -22.30 -7.91 -15.95
N GLY A 501 -23.43 -7.47 -15.44
CA GLY A 501 -24.60 -8.33 -15.33
C GLY A 501 -24.46 -9.47 -14.29
N PRO A 502 -25.44 -10.36 -14.22
CA PRO A 502 -25.36 -11.56 -13.39
C PRO A 502 -24.34 -12.54 -13.96
N ARG A 503 -23.79 -13.35 -13.10
CA ARG A 503 -22.90 -14.46 -13.50
C ARG A 503 -23.75 -15.51 -14.25
N PRO A 504 -23.28 -16.04 -15.40
CA PRO A 504 -24.01 -17.10 -16.10
C PRO A 504 -23.98 -18.42 -15.32
N GLU A 505 -24.95 -19.28 -15.60
CA GLU A 505 -25.00 -20.61 -15.01
C GLU A 505 -23.73 -21.41 -15.32
N ARG A 506 -23.24 -22.10 -14.29
CA ARG A 506 -22.05 -22.94 -14.40
C ARG A 506 -22.40 -24.33 -14.93
N GLU A 507 -21.76 -24.76 -16.00
CA GLU A 507 -21.67 -26.18 -16.33
C GLU A 507 -20.68 -26.84 -15.37
N VAL A 508 -21.17 -27.70 -14.48
CA VAL A 508 -20.31 -28.46 -13.56
C VAL A 508 -19.58 -29.55 -14.34
N THR A 509 -18.29 -29.40 -14.56
CA THR A 509 -17.44 -30.45 -15.09
C THR A 509 -16.87 -31.29 -13.95
N GLU A 510 -16.96 -32.63 -14.05
CA GLU A 510 -16.28 -33.52 -13.11
C GLU A 510 -14.76 -33.25 -13.17
N LYS A 511 -14.19 -32.90 -12.00
CA LYS A 511 -12.74 -32.69 -11.86
C LYS A 511 -12.06 -34.00 -11.54
N LYS A 512 -11.02 -34.31 -12.26
CA LYS A 512 -10.16 -35.48 -12.01
C LYS A 512 -9.12 -35.10 -10.93
N SER A 513 -9.17 -35.76 -9.79
CA SER A 513 -8.17 -35.58 -8.74
C SER A 513 -6.81 -36.10 -9.15
N ALA A 514 -5.73 -35.38 -8.78
CA ALA A 514 -4.37 -35.81 -8.96
C ALA A 514 -4.01 -36.97 -8.00
N SER A 515 -3.13 -37.88 -8.41
CA SER A 515 -2.58 -38.90 -7.51
C SER A 515 -1.58 -38.26 -6.52
N SER A 516 -1.27 -38.98 -5.43
CA SER A 516 -0.25 -38.53 -4.46
C SER A 516 1.13 -38.34 -5.14
N ASP A 517 1.49 -39.24 -6.07
CA ASP A 517 2.77 -39.14 -6.79
C ASP A 517 2.80 -37.92 -7.71
N ASP A 518 1.69 -37.62 -8.39
CA ASP A 518 1.56 -36.40 -9.22
C ASP A 518 1.69 -35.14 -8.36
N ILE A 519 1.07 -35.11 -7.16
CA ILE A 519 1.13 -33.97 -6.24
C ILE A 519 2.59 -33.72 -5.81
N GLU A 520 3.34 -34.75 -5.42
CA GLU A 520 4.74 -34.60 -5.02
C GLU A 520 5.64 -34.18 -6.20
N MET A 521 5.40 -34.71 -7.38
CA MET A 521 6.06 -34.26 -8.60
C MET A 521 5.80 -32.76 -8.85
N LEU A 522 4.54 -32.34 -8.80
CA LEU A 522 4.13 -30.95 -9.05
C LEU A 522 4.68 -29.98 -8.00
N LYS A 523 4.71 -30.36 -6.72
CA LYS A 523 5.38 -29.56 -5.67
C LYS A 523 6.85 -29.34 -6.01
N SER A 524 7.56 -30.41 -6.45
CA SER A 524 8.96 -30.32 -6.86
C SER A 524 9.17 -29.45 -8.10
N GLU A 525 8.27 -29.54 -9.08
CA GLU A 525 8.36 -28.73 -10.31
C GLU A 525 8.03 -27.26 -10.03
N LEU A 526 7.04 -26.96 -9.20
CA LEU A 526 6.67 -25.60 -8.85
C LEU A 526 7.82 -24.85 -8.18
N LEU A 527 8.62 -25.52 -7.36
CA LEU A 527 9.81 -24.93 -6.75
C LEU A 527 10.90 -24.51 -7.77
N LYS A 528 10.82 -25.01 -9.00
CA LYS A 528 11.72 -24.64 -10.10
C LYS A 528 11.11 -23.57 -11.01
N GLU A 529 9.81 -23.28 -10.82
CA GLU A 529 9.11 -22.30 -11.65
C GLU A 529 9.72 -20.92 -11.47
N ARG A 530 9.76 -20.15 -12.55
CA ARG A 530 10.22 -18.76 -12.56
C ARG A 530 9.16 -17.91 -13.22
N GLN A 531 9.10 -16.66 -12.84
CA GLN A 531 8.27 -15.68 -13.55
C GLN A 531 8.76 -15.62 -15.01
N THR A 532 7.99 -16.18 -15.92
CA THR A 532 8.31 -16.17 -17.34
C THR A 532 7.61 -15.00 -18.03
N GLY A 533 8.13 -13.81 -17.83
CA GLY A 533 7.86 -12.72 -18.76
C GLY A 533 8.81 -12.81 -19.95
N PRO A 534 8.52 -12.22 -21.10
CA PRO A 534 9.50 -12.08 -22.15
C PRO A 534 10.69 -11.29 -21.63
N SER A 535 11.90 -11.73 -21.97
CA SER A 535 13.06 -10.86 -21.81
C SER A 535 12.88 -9.72 -22.81
N ILE A 536 12.57 -8.52 -22.29
CA ILE A 536 12.41 -7.31 -23.11
C ILE A 536 13.79 -6.88 -23.61
N VAL A 537 14.80 -7.03 -22.75
CA VAL A 537 16.19 -6.74 -23.06
C VAL A 537 17.06 -7.87 -22.54
N ASP A 538 17.85 -8.46 -23.45
CA ASP A 538 18.91 -9.39 -23.12
C ASP A 538 20.24 -8.62 -23.30
N ALA A 539 20.78 -8.11 -22.22
CA ALA A 539 22.06 -7.37 -22.24
C ALA A 539 23.25 -8.26 -21.84
N GLY A 540 23.03 -9.58 -21.72
CA GLY A 540 24.06 -10.54 -21.34
C GLY A 540 24.87 -11.02 -22.54
N ASP A 541 26.11 -11.45 -22.25
CA ASP A 541 26.91 -12.20 -23.21
C ASP A 541 26.32 -13.61 -23.43
N ASN A 542 26.35 -14.11 -24.65
CA ASN A 542 25.80 -15.43 -25.06
C ASN A 542 26.43 -16.64 -24.37
N SER A 543 27.26 -16.44 -23.36
CA SER A 543 27.97 -17.50 -22.61
C SER A 543 27.08 -18.26 -21.59
N GLY A 544 25.78 -17.94 -21.49
CA GLY A 544 24.80 -18.69 -20.68
C GLY A 544 24.82 -18.44 -19.16
N PHE A 545 25.87 -17.79 -18.62
CA PHE A 545 26.04 -17.55 -17.18
C PHE A 545 25.93 -16.08 -16.77
N GLU A 546 25.78 -15.16 -17.70
CA GLU A 546 25.87 -13.72 -17.46
C GLU A 546 24.68 -12.96 -18.04
N LYS A 547 23.53 -13.58 -18.07
CA LYS A 547 22.33 -13.04 -18.67
C LYS A 547 21.71 -11.99 -17.76
N LEU A 548 21.42 -10.79 -18.31
CA LEU A 548 20.53 -9.82 -17.71
C LEU A 548 19.21 -9.88 -18.45
N LEU A 549 18.12 -10.16 -17.72
CA LEU A 549 16.76 -10.17 -18.26
C LEU A 549 15.99 -8.97 -17.74
N ARG A 550 15.50 -8.11 -18.63
CA ARG A 550 14.54 -7.06 -18.28
C ARG A 550 13.13 -7.64 -18.35
N LEU A 551 12.52 -7.86 -17.18
CA LEU A 551 11.20 -8.48 -17.07
C LEU A 551 10.07 -7.44 -17.05
N HIS A 552 10.37 -6.23 -16.61
CA HIS A 552 9.41 -5.15 -16.43
C HIS A 552 10.15 -3.79 -16.43
N GLU A 553 9.43 -2.68 -16.56
CA GLU A 553 10.03 -1.33 -16.44
C GLU A 553 10.88 -1.19 -15.18
N THR A 554 10.43 -1.77 -14.07
CA THR A 554 11.06 -1.63 -12.75
C THR A 554 11.92 -2.80 -12.33
N ARG A 555 11.91 -3.92 -13.07
CA ARG A 555 12.43 -5.19 -12.58
C ARG A 555 13.39 -5.86 -13.57
N VAL A 556 14.55 -6.22 -13.08
CA VAL A 556 15.55 -7.00 -13.82
C VAL A 556 15.93 -8.27 -13.06
N GLU A 557 16.28 -9.31 -13.79
CA GLU A 557 16.90 -10.52 -13.24
C GLU A 557 18.35 -10.63 -13.70
N ILE A 558 19.25 -10.92 -12.74
CA ILE A 558 20.66 -11.15 -12.97
C ILE A 558 21.09 -12.45 -12.29
N ASP A 559 22.14 -13.09 -12.81
CA ASP A 559 22.74 -14.25 -12.15
C ASP A 559 23.54 -13.84 -10.91
N ALA A 560 23.66 -14.73 -9.92
CA ALA A 560 24.46 -14.53 -8.70
C ALA A 560 25.95 -14.23 -8.99
N ARG A 561 26.41 -14.53 -10.20
CA ARG A 561 27.78 -14.28 -10.69
C ARG A 561 27.85 -13.11 -11.68
N ALA A 562 26.84 -12.24 -11.69
CA ALA A 562 26.80 -11.08 -12.58
C ALA A 562 28.06 -10.22 -12.48
N LYS A 563 28.49 -9.70 -13.63
CA LYS A 563 29.68 -8.82 -13.77
C LYS A 563 29.31 -7.34 -13.68
N ASP A 564 30.31 -6.50 -13.75
CA ASP A 564 30.14 -5.04 -13.65
C ASP A 564 29.27 -4.47 -14.77
N ALA A 565 29.29 -5.04 -15.97
CA ALA A 565 28.45 -4.61 -17.09
C ALA A 565 26.94 -4.67 -16.77
N GLN A 566 26.47 -5.71 -16.06
CA GLN A 566 25.09 -5.81 -15.62
C GLN A 566 24.75 -4.78 -14.54
N ILE A 567 25.69 -4.53 -13.63
CA ILE A 567 25.53 -3.48 -12.59
C ILE A 567 25.50 -2.08 -13.23
N ASP A 568 26.33 -1.83 -14.23
CA ASP A 568 26.34 -0.57 -14.97
C ASP A 568 25.06 -0.35 -15.78
N TYR A 569 24.51 -1.42 -16.37
CA TYR A 569 23.18 -1.35 -16.99
C TYR A 569 22.11 -0.94 -15.97
N ILE A 570 22.07 -1.58 -14.78
CA ILE A 570 21.13 -1.23 -13.72
C ILE A 570 21.34 0.23 -13.29
N ARG A 571 22.58 0.66 -13.12
CA ARG A 571 22.91 2.05 -12.74
C ARG A 571 22.48 3.08 -13.79
N SER A 572 22.50 2.72 -15.07
CA SER A 572 22.19 3.63 -16.18
C SER A 572 20.68 3.90 -16.35
N ASP A 573 19.80 3.03 -15.85
CA ASP A 573 18.34 3.18 -15.96
C ASP A 573 17.69 3.29 -14.58
N ASP A 574 17.34 4.49 -14.23
CA ASP A 574 16.76 4.87 -12.93
C ASP A 574 15.32 4.38 -12.70
N LYS A 575 14.70 3.73 -13.67
CA LYS A 575 13.41 3.06 -13.51
C LYS A 575 13.54 1.69 -12.86
N ILE A 576 14.73 1.09 -12.88
CA ILE A 576 14.99 -0.20 -12.26
C ILE A 576 15.05 -0.01 -10.74
N THR A 577 14.00 -0.45 -10.06
CA THR A 577 13.88 -0.35 -8.60
C THR A 577 14.10 -1.70 -7.90
N ASP A 578 13.98 -2.79 -8.63
CA ASP A 578 14.02 -4.15 -8.11
C ASP A 578 14.98 -5.03 -8.92
N VAL A 579 15.84 -5.75 -8.21
CA VAL A 579 16.78 -6.69 -8.78
C VAL A 579 16.49 -8.09 -8.24
N ILE A 580 16.16 -9.02 -9.12
CA ILE A 580 16.06 -10.45 -8.80
C ILE A 580 17.44 -11.07 -9.00
N ILE A 581 17.95 -11.75 -7.99
CA ILE A 581 19.19 -12.49 -8.11
C ILE A 581 18.86 -13.98 -8.19
N SER A 582 19.09 -14.57 -9.37
CA SER A 582 18.93 -16.00 -9.62
C SER A 582 20.26 -16.73 -9.44
N SER A 583 20.18 -18.02 -9.23
CA SER A 583 21.35 -18.90 -9.12
C SER A 583 21.02 -20.29 -9.70
N SER A 584 22.01 -20.96 -10.26
CA SER A 584 21.89 -22.36 -10.68
C SER A 584 21.68 -23.34 -9.52
N THR A 585 22.00 -22.91 -8.30
CA THR A 585 21.69 -23.58 -7.05
C THR A 585 20.73 -22.68 -6.25
N ASP A 586 20.48 -23.00 -4.99
CA ASP A 586 19.68 -22.12 -4.13
C ASP A 586 20.43 -20.81 -3.80
N ALA A 587 19.71 -19.71 -3.62
CA ALA A 587 20.31 -18.42 -3.24
C ALA A 587 21.11 -18.52 -1.94
N ILE A 588 20.68 -19.35 -0.99
CA ILE A 588 21.37 -19.54 0.30
C ILE A 588 22.74 -20.21 0.11
N ASP A 589 22.85 -21.14 -0.83
CA ASP A 589 24.13 -21.79 -1.18
C ASP A 589 25.07 -20.84 -1.93
N SER A 590 24.52 -19.84 -2.59
CA SER A 590 25.25 -18.86 -3.41
C SER A 590 25.61 -17.57 -2.67
N LEU A 591 25.38 -17.47 -1.36
CA LEU A 591 25.60 -16.24 -0.56
C LEU A 591 27.04 -15.68 -0.70
N PHE A 592 28.03 -16.54 -0.94
CA PHE A 592 29.41 -16.11 -1.19
C PHE A 592 29.51 -15.16 -2.41
N TYR A 593 28.77 -15.45 -3.48
CA TYR A 593 28.72 -14.63 -4.69
C TYR A 593 27.74 -13.46 -4.56
N ILE A 594 26.60 -13.68 -3.90
CA ILE A 594 25.50 -12.71 -3.77
C ILE A 594 25.91 -11.53 -2.87
N LYS A 595 26.64 -11.78 -1.79
CA LYS A 595 27.02 -10.74 -0.83
C LYS A 595 27.79 -9.55 -1.45
N PRO A 596 28.86 -9.72 -2.25
CA PRO A 596 29.51 -8.60 -2.91
C PRO A 596 28.62 -7.92 -3.95
N LEU A 597 27.74 -8.66 -4.60
CA LEU A 597 26.80 -8.13 -5.59
C LEU A 597 25.77 -7.18 -4.93
N ILE A 598 25.17 -7.60 -3.82
CA ILE A 598 24.25 -6.75 -3.05
C ILE A 598 24.93 -5.46 -2.59
N LYS A 599 26.19 -5.53 -2.15
CA LYS A 599 26.94 -4.32 -1.77
C LYS A 599 27.09 -3.32 -2.90
N LYS A 600 27.36 -3.79 -4.14
CA LYS A 600 27.40 -2.91 -5.32
C LYS A 600 26.02 -2.30 -5.63
N LEU A 601 24.95 -3.04 -5.42
CA LEU A 601 23.59 -2.55 -5.61
C LEU A 601 23.19 -1.51 -4.56
N GLN A 602 23.73 -1.58 -3.33
CA GLN A 602 23.50 -0.58 -2.28
C GLN A 602 24.01 0.82 -2.64
N ASP A 603 24.97 0.89 -3.58
CA ASP A 603 25.52 2.16 -4.09
C ASP A 603 24.70 2.76 -5.23
N ILE A 604 23.57 2.13 -5.61
CA ILE A 604 22.67 2.59 -6.67
C ILE A 604 21.39 3.15 -6.04
N PRO A 605 21.20 4.48 -6.01
CA PRO A 605 20.15 5.11 -5.19
C PRO A 605 18.71 4.77 -5.58
N HIS A 606 18.46 4.34 -6.82
CA HIS A 606 17.12 4.01 -7.31
C HIS A 606 16.75 2.53 -7.11
N VAL A 607 17.71 1.66 -6.78
CA VAL A 607 17.45 0.26 -6.47
C VAL A 607 16.97 0.16 -5.02
N ASN A 608 15.72 -0.20 -4.83
CA ASN A 608 15.07 -0.24 -3.51
C ASN A 608 15.00 -1.63 -2.91
N ALA A 609 15.05 -2.68 -3.74
CA ALA A 609 14.91 -4.05 -3.27
C ALA A 609 15.72 -5.06 -4.10
N VAL A 610 16.20 -6.08 -3.40
CA VAL A 610 16.80 -7.29 -3.96
C VAL A 610 15.97 -8.49 -3.54
N ARG A 611 15.58 -9.33 -4.50
CA ARG A 611 14.87 -10.60 -4.26
C ARG A 611 15.80 -11.78 -4.41
N LEU A 612 15.75 -12.66 -3.43
CA LEU A 612 16.44 -13.92 -3.43
C LEU A 612 15.39 -15.05 -3.49
N PHE A 613 15.41 -15.80 -4.56
CA PHE A 613 14.57 -17.01 -4.65
C PHE A 613 15.24 -18.16 -3.90
N SER A 614 14.47 -18.83 -3.03
CA SER A 614 14.95 -19.99 -2.27
C SER A 614 13.93 -21.12 -2.22
N SER A 615 14.23 -22.21 -2.90
CA SER A 615 13.51 -23.47 -2.77
C SER A 615 13.78 -24.13 -1.40
N LYS A 616 14.99 -23.96 -0.86
CA LYS A 616 15.37 -24.47 0.46
C LYS A 616 14.54 -23.85 1.59
N PHE A 617 13.99 -22.67 1.40
CA PHE A 617 13.05 -22.12 2.36
C PHE A 617 11.87 -23.09 2.58
N ASN A 618 11.32 -23.67 1.52
CA ASN A 618 10.24 -24.65 1.61
C ASN A 618 10.77 -26.03 2.06
N VAL A 619 11.68 -26.65 1.30
CA VAL A 619 12.02 -28.08 1.48
C VAL A 619 13.04 -28.34 2.57
N GLU A 620 13.92 -27.39 2.87
CA GLU A 620 15.03 -27.52 3.83
C GLU A 620 15.17 -26.28 4.73
N PRO A 621 14.11 -25.88 5.49
CA PRO A 621 14.16 -24.62 6.26
C PRO A 621 15.29 -24.60 7.32
N LYS A 622 15.83 -25.74 7.71
CA LYS A 622 16.99 -25.85 8.61
C LYS A 622 18.31 -25.36 7.99
N ALA A 623 18.40 -25.28 6.65
CA ALA A 623 19.54 -24.67 5.95
C ALA A 623 19.73 -23.18 6.33
N TYR A 624 18.67 -22.52 6.75
CA TYR A 624 18.71 -21.15 7.30
C TYR A 624 19.28 -21.15 8.73
N THR A 625 20.57 -21.44 8.82
CA THR A 625 21.30 -21.41 10.10
C THR A 625 21.33 -20.00 10.70
N ARG A 626 21.73 -19.87 11.96
CA ARG A 626 21.92 -18.56 12.60
C ARG A 626 22.91 -17.67 11.81
N ALA A 627 23.97 -18.27 11.27
CA ALA A 627 24.97 -17.55 10.47
C ALA A 627 24.37 -17.01 9.16
N VAL A 628 23.58 -17.83 8.46
CA VAL A 628 22.86 -17.41 7.23
C VAL A 628 21.92 -16.24 7.53
N ILE A 629 21.07 -16.36 8.55
CA ILE A 629 20.12 -15.30 8.92
C ILE A 629 20.83 -14.01 9.33
N ASN A 630 21.93 -14.09 10.06
CA ASN A 630 22.70 -12.89 10.41
C ASN A 630 23.30 -12.25 9.14
N THR A 631 23.88 -13.04 8.23
CA THR A 631 24.40 -12.54 6.95
C THR A 631 23.32 -11.83 6.13
N LEU A 632 22.13 -12.43 6.02
CA LEU A 632 20.99 -11.78 5.34
C LEU A 632 20.57 -10.50 6.04
N GLY A 633 20.53 -10.49 7.38
CA GLY A 633 20.22 -9.30 8.17
C GLY A 633 21.23 -8.17 7.98
N ASP A 634 22.53 -8.48 7.88
CA ASP A 634 23.59 -7.49 7.63
C ASP A 634 23.53 -6.90 6.20
N LEU A 635 22.92 -7.62 5.26
CA LEU A 635 22.70 -7.17 3.88
C LEU A 635 21.42 -6.37 3.71
N ASN A 636 20.42 -6.57 4.58
CA ASN A 636 19.15 -5.84 4.56
C ASN A 636 19.35 -4.43 5.14
N LYS A 637 19.15 -3.41 4.32
CA LYS A 637 19.36 -2.02 4.71
C LYS A 637 18.03 -1.26 4.62
N LEU A 638 17.22 -1.31 5.67
CA LEU A 638 16.02 -0.47 5.80
C LEU A 638 16.41 0.83 6.52
N CYS A 639 16.37 1.93 5.80
CA CYS A 639 16.73 3.26 6.31
C CYS A 639 16.14 4.34 5.39
N VAL A 640 16.24 5.60 5.81
CA VAL A 640 15.74 6.73 5.02
C VAL A 640 16.62 7.03 3.80
N VAL A 641 17.94 6.86 3.96
CA VAL A 641 18.92 7.21 2.93
C VAL A 641 19.44 5.95 2.24
N ASN A 642 19.24 5.87 0.94
CA ASN A 642 19.67 4.73 0.10
C ASN A 642 19.27 3.36 0.70
N PRO A 643 17.97 3.14 0.92
CA PRO A 643 17.49 1.83 1.40
C PRO A 643 17.74 0.75 0.35
N LEU A 644 18.06 -0.45 0.81
CA LEU A 644 18.05 -1.65 -0.03
C LEU A 644 17.39 -2.79 0.75
N ARG A 645 16.13 -3.04 0.47
CA ARG A 645 15.35 -4.09 1.09
C ARG A 645 15.73 -5.45 0.54
N LEU A 646 16.00 -6.41 1.42
CA LEU A 646 16.22 -7.80 1.04
C LEU A 646 14.93 -8.60 1.25
N GLU A 647 14.52 -9.36 0.24
CA GLU A 647 13.30 -10.17 0.23
C GLU A 647 13.63 -11.62 -0.08
N ILE A 648 12.96 -12.55 0.60
CA ILE A 648 13.01 -13.98 0.26
C ILE A 648 11.72 -14.34 -0.49
N GLU A 649 11.86 -14.99 -1.63
CA GLU A 649 10.74 -15.52 -2.39
C GLU A 649 10.78 -17.04 -2.40
N THR A 650 9.63 -17.66 -2.23
CA THR A 650 9.46 -19.11 -2.27
C THR A 650 8.08 -19.49 -2.83
N TRP A 651 7.86 -20.77 -3.04
CA TRP A 651 6.61 -21.35 -3.51
C TRP A 651 6.09 -22.39 -2.51
N PHE A 652 4.78 -22.39 -2.29
CA PHE A 652 4.05 -23.46 -1.61
C PHE A 652 2.83 -23.85 -2.46
N THR A 653 2.49 -25.13 -2.48
CA THR A 653 1.35 -25.67 -3.22
C THR A 653 0.15 -25.90 -2.28
N LEU A 654 0.42 -26.47 -1.11
CA LEU A 654 -0.59 -26.90 -0.13
C LEU A 654 -0.20 -26.45 1.29
N ALA A 655 -1.19 -26.36 2.16
CA ALA A 655 -1.02 -25.90 3.54
C ALA A 655 -0.14 -26.79 4.41
N ASP A 656 -0.11 -28.10 4.15
CA ASP A 656 0.65 -29.10 4.92
C ASP A 656 2.17 -28.97 4.77
N GLU A 657 2.64 -28.29 3.71
CA GLU A 657 4.06 -27.97 3.54
C GLU A 657 4.57 -26.97 4.60
N ILE A 658 3.67 -26.15 5.19
CA ILE A 658 4.04 -25.11 6.14
C ILE A 658 4.05 -25.68 7.56
N THR A 659 5.23 -25.79 8.14
CA THR A 659 5.45 -26.40 9.46
C THR A 659 5.85 -25.38 10.53
N ASN A 660 5.86 -25.79 11.79
CA ASN A 660 6.38 -24.98 12.90
C ASN A 660 7.84 -24.52 12.71
N THR A 661 8.63 -25.23 11.87
CA THR A 661 9.99 -24.80 11.54
C THR A 661 9.97 -23.55 10.67
N HIS A 662 9.03 -23.47 9.73
CA HIS A 662 8.82 -22.29 8.91
C HIS A 662 8.35 -21.11 9.76
N GLU A 663 7.39 -21.29 10.67
CA GLU A 663 6.93 -20.22 11.57
C GLU A 663 8.11 -19.61 12.37
N LYS A 664 8.97 -20.47 12.94
CA LYS A 664 10.14 -20.03 13.69
C LYS A 664 11.17 -19.32 12.81
N LEU A 665 11.37 -19.81 11.59
CA LEU A 665 12.30 -19.22 10.62
C LEU A 665 11.80 -17.83 10.19
N VAL A 666 10.54 -17.72 9.80
CA VAL A 666 9.93 -16.43 9.39
C VAL A 666 10.05 -15.39 10.50
N ARG A 667 9.74 -15.76 11.74
CA ARG A 667 9.91 -14.87 12.90
C ARG A 667 11.33 -14.34 13.02
N ARG A 668 12.34 -15.20 12.83
CA ARG A 668 13.75 -14.80 12.89
C ARG A 668 14.15 -13.88 11.75
N LEU A 669 13.62 -14.08 10.55
CA LEU A 669 13.83 -13.21 9.39
C LEU A 669 13.13 -11.86 9.58
N ASN A 670 11.87 -11.86 10.00
CA ASN A 670 11.11 -10.63 10.26
C ASN A 670 11.78 -9.76 11.35
N ASN A 671 12.38 -10.37 12.39
CA ASN A 671 13.16 -9.64 13.40
C ASN A 671 14.49 -9.05 12.85
N LYS A 672 14.80 -9.29 11.58
CA LYS A 672 15.87 -8.66 10.80
C LYS A 672 15.31 -7.75 9.69
N GLY A 673 14.02 -7.44 9.73
CA GLY A 673 13.33 -6.65 8.71
C GLY A 673 13.18 -7.35 7.35
N ILE A 674 13.41 -8.67 7.28
CA ILE A 674 13.34 -9.44 6.04
C ILE A 674 11.97 -10.09 5.93
N THR A 675 11.22 -9.75 4.89
CA THR A 675 9.92 -10.34 4.56
C THR A 675 10.08 -11.56 3.65
N VAL A 676 9.29 -12.60 3.94
CA VAL A 676 9.17 -13.80 3.09
C VAL A 676 7.88 -13.68 2.29
N TYR A 677 7.99 -13.77 0.99
CA TYR A 677 6.86 -13.77 0.06
C TYR A 677 6.67 -15.15 -0.56
N CYS A 678 5.44 -15.57 -0.63
CA CYS A 678 5.07 -16.80 -1.29
C CYS A 678 4.22 -16.54 -2.53
N ASN A 679 4.55 -17.27 -3.59
CA ASN A 679 3.72 -17.43 -4.76
C ASN A 679 3.15 -18.86 -4.78
N THR A 680 2.02 -19.06 -5.45
CA THR A 680 1.51 -20.38 -5.80
C THR A 680 0.83 -20.35 -7.17
N ALA A 681 0.62 -21.52 -7.76
CA ALA A 681 -0.10 -21.69 -9.01
C ALA A 681 -1.35 -22.54 -8.79
N LEU A 682 -2.45 -22.22 -9.45
CA LEU A 682 -3.62 -23.10 -9.49
C LEU A 682 -3.33 -24.29 -10.40
N LEU A 683 -3.36 -25.48 -9.82
CA LEU A 683 -3.12 -26.75 -10.46
C LEU A 683 -4.38 -27.62 -10.34
N GLY A 684 -4.98 -27.95 -11.50
CA GLY A 684 -6.25 -28.67 -11.55
C GLY A 684 -6.19 -30.03 -10.85
N GLY A 685 -7.16 -30.31 -9.99
CA GLY A 685 -7.23 -31.52 -9.19
C GLY A 685 -6.22 -31.61 -8.04
N VAL A 686 -5.45 -30.54 -7.76
CA VAL A 686 -4.45 -30.45 -6.67
C VAL A 686 -4.90 -29.41 -5.64
N ASN A 687 -4.92 -28.12 -6.01
CA ASN A 687 -5.23 -27.02 -5.11
C ASN A 687 -6.28 -26.05 -5.70
N ASP A 688 -7.02 -26.46 -6.69
CA ASP A 688 -7.99 -25.66 -7.44
C ASP A 688 -9.37 -25.54 -6.74
N SER A 689 -9.45 -25.82 -5.46
CA SER A 689 -10.65 -25.56 -4.65
C SER A 689 -10.46 -24.37 -3.70
N ASP A 690 -11.58 -23.73 -3.38
CA ASP A 690 -11.67 -22.65 -2.40
C ASP A 690 -11.14 -23.08 -1.02
N ALA A 691 -11.41 -24.32 -0.61
CA ALA A 691 -10.97 -24.88 0.67
C ALA A 691 -9.44 -25.04 0.74
N HIS A 692 -8.81 -25.54 -0.34
CA HIS A 692 -7.36 -25.69 -0.38
C HIS A 692 -6.64 -24.35 -0.29
N ILE A 693 -7.04 -23.37 -1.11
CA ILE A 693 -6.37 -22.06 -1.13
C ILE A 693 -6.66 -21.27 0.13
N HIS A 694 -7.87 -21.36 0.69
CA HIS A 694 -8.15 -20.71 1.98
C HIS A 694 -7.29 -21.31 3.11
N SER A 695 -7.13 -22.64 3.16
CA SER A 695 -6.26 -23.31 4.13
C SER A 695 -4.79 -22.90 3.97
N LEU A 696 -4.30 -22.83 2.72
CA LEU A 696 -2.95 -22.37 2.43
C LEU A 696 -2.75 -20.91 2.86
N ALA A 697 -3.67 -20.02 2.51
CA ALA A 697 -3.64 -18.61 2.88
C ALA A 697 -3.62 -18.41 4.40
N TYR A 698 -4.46 -19.17 5.13
CA TYR A 698 -4.49 -19.17 6.58
C TYR A 698 -3.16 -19.64 7.20
N SER A 699 -2.56 -20.73 6.67
CA SER A 699 -1.30 -21.26 7.16
C SER A 699 -0.13 -20.31 6.91
N MET A 700 -0.08 -19.66 5.73
CA MET A 700 0.89 -18.60 5.44
C MET A 700 0.74 -17.43 6.41
N ARG A 701 -0.50 -16.95 6.60
CA ARG A 701 -0.80 -15.87 7.50
C ARG A 701 -0.35 -16.17 8.93
N LYS A 702 -0.64 -17.37 9.42
CA LYS A 702 -0.22 -17.85 10.75
C LYS A 702 1.30 -17.86 10.87
N ALA A 703 2.01 -18.33 9.84
CA ALA A 703 3.47 -18.37 9.83
C ALA A 703 4.12 -16.98 9.69
N GLY A 704 3.39 -15.96 9.22
CA GLY A 704 3.93 -14.63 8.94
C GLY A 704 4.52 -14.48 7.54
N ILE A 705 4.19 -15.38 6.63
CA ILE A 705 4.54 -15.34 5.21
C ILE A 705 3.51 -14.46 4.50
N GLU A 706 3.97 -13.54 3.65
CA GLU A 706 3.08 -12.75 2.78
C GLU A 706 2.66 -13.58 1.57
N PHE A 707 1.37 -13.87 1.47
CA PHE A 707 0.81 -14.53 0.28
C PHE A 707 0.71 -13.49 -0.84
N HIS A 708 1.67 -13.54 -1.75
CA HIS A 708 1.85 -12.49 -2.75
C HIS A 708 1.01 -12.73 -4.00
N HIS A 709 1.36 -13.74 -4.79
CA HIS A 709 0.66 -14.08 -6.03
C HIS A 709 0.07 -15.48 -5.97
N LEU A 710 -1.18 -15.57 -6.46
CA LEU A 710 -1.79 -16.82 -6.89
C LEU A 710 -1.93 -16.72 -8.40
N TYR A 711 -1.13 -17.49 -9.13
CA TYR A 711 -1.21 -17.54 -10.58
C TYR A 711 -2.42 -18.37 -11.01
N ALA A 712 -3.40 -17.71 -11.60
CA ALA A 712 -4.58 -18.36 -12.14
C ALA A 712 -4.23 -19.16 -13.41
N ALA A 713 -3.33 -18.62 -14.24
CA ALA A 713 -2.87 -19.26 -15.47
C ALA A 713 -1.54 -18.66 -15.97
N GLY A 714 -0.94 -19.33 -16.95
CA GLY A 714 0.15 -18.80 -17.78
C GLY A 714 1.55 -19.30 -17.44
N LEU A 715 1.76 -19.94 -16.30
CA LEU A 715 3.05 -20.52 -15.95
C LEU A 715 3.33 -21.82 -16.73
N SER A 716 4.62 -22.16 -16.92
CA SER A 716 5.02 -23.34 -17.66
C SER A 716 4.43 -24.64 -17.10
N ILE A 717 4.41 -24.76 -15.78
CA ILE A 717 3.80 -25.90 -15.10
C ILE A 717 2.30 -25.99 -15.38
N GLN A 718 1.58 -24.88 -15.39
CA GLN A 718 0.16 -24.82 -15.69
C GLN A 718 -0.13 -25.18 -17.16
N GLN A 719 0.71 -24.73 -18.09
CA GLN A 719 0.57 -25.07 -19.52
C GLN A 719 0.68 -26.58 -19.76
N LYS A 720 1.51 -27.27 -19.00
CA LYS A 720 1.69 -28.71 -19.09
C LYS A 720 0.58 -29.50 -18.38
N TRP A 721 0.34 -29.15 -17.10
CA TRP A 721 -0.55 -29.89 -16.23
C TRP A 721 -2.04 -29.60 -16.47
N ASN A 722 -2.43 -28.33 -16.53
CA ASN A 722 -3.84 -27.93 -16.62
C ASN A 722 -4.46 -28.22 -18.01
N ARG A 723 -3.67 -28.62 -19.00
CA ARG A 723 -4.21 -29.12 -20.27
C ARG A 723 -5.06 -30.36 -20.06
N ASP A 724 -4.63 -31.27 -19.21
CA ASP A 724 -5.33 -32.52 -18.90
C ASP A 724 -6.16 -32.46 -17.61
N HIS A 725 -5.93 -31.42 -16.80
CA HIS A 725 -6.60 -31.10 -15.54
C HIS A 725 -7.03 -29.63 -15.55
N PRO A 726 -8.09 -29.28 -16.28
CA PRO A 726 -8.45 -27.88 -16.52
C PRO A 726 -8.91 -27.14 -15.25
N VAL A 727 -8.45 -25.89 -15.13
CA VAL A 727 -8.95 -24.89 -14.16
C VAL A 727 -9.75 -23.85 -14.93
N ASP A 728 -10.94 -23.54 -14.48
CA ASP A 728 -11.77 -22.53 -15.12
C ASP A 728 -11.81 -21.18 -14.37
N SER A 729 -12.38 -20.17 -15.01
CA SER A 729 -12.48 -18.83 -14.40
C SER A 729 -13.40 -18.79 -13.18
N TYR A 730 -14.35 -19.70 -13.08
CA TYR A 730 -15.23 -19.79 -11.91
C TYR A 730 -14.48 -20.29 -10.68
N ASP A 731 -13.52 -21.20 -10.86
CA ASP A 731 -12.67 -21.67 -9.76
C ASP A 731 -11.91 -20.50 -9.14
N VAL A 732 -11.36 -19.59 -9.96
CA VAL A 732 -10.65 -18.39 -9.48
C VAL A 732 -11.59 -17.48 -8.69
N VAL A 733 -12.80 -17.25 -9.16
CA VAL A 733 -13.78 -16.39 -8.48
C VAL A 733 -14.30 -17.04 -7.20
N ASP A 734 -14.57 -18.35 -7.20
CA ASP A 734 -15.00 -19.08 -6.01
C ASP A 734 -13.93 -19.03 -4.92
N ILE A 735 -12.66 -19.24 -5.28
CA ILE A 735 -11.50 -19.11 -4.39
C ILE A 735 -11.42 -17.68 -3.85
N ALA A 736 -11.47 -16.69 -4.74
CA ALA A 736 -11.35 -15.27 -4.34
C ALA A 736 -12.50 -14.85 -3.42
N THR A 737 -13.72 -15.31 -3.71
CA THR A 737 -14.91 -15.07 -2.91
C THR A 737 -14.78 -15.67 -1.50
N LYS A 738 -14.37 -16.93 -1.40
CA LYS A 738 -14.15 -17.62 -0.10
C LYS A 738 -13.05 -16.96 0.72
N VAL A 739 -11.89 -16.75 0.12
CA VAL A 739 -10.74 -16.15 0.81
C VAL A 739 -11.07 -14.72 1.27
N ARG A 740 -11.83 -13.95 0.48
CA ARG A 740 -12.30 -12.62 0.89
C ARG A 740 -13.30 -12.66 2.04
N ARG A 741 -14.26 -13.59 2.01
CA ARG A 741 -15.32 -13.71 3.02
C ARG A 741 -14.80 -14.21 4.35
N GLU A 742 -14.06 -15.31 4.34
CA GLU A 742 -13.65 -16.05 5.53
C GLU A 742 -12.26 -15.73 6.03
N GLY A 743 -11.36 -15.26 5.14
CA GLY A 743 -9.99 -14.94 5.45
C GLY A 743 -9.79 -13.54 6.06
N SER A 744 -8.63 -13.33 6.62
CA SER A 744 -8.16 -11.99 6.96
C SER A 744 -7.90 -11.18 5.69
N GLY A 745 -8.06 -9.87 5.76
CA GLY A 745 -7.65 -8.99 4.67
C GLY A 745 -6.16 -9.13 4.28
N ARG A 746 -5.34 -9.73 5.16
CA ARG A 746 -3.92 -10.01 4.92
C ARG A 746 -3.65 -11.38 4.29
N GLU A 747 -4.64 -12.26 4.27
CA GLU A 747 -4.54 -13.59 3.65
C GLU A 747 -4.76 -13.58 2.14
N ILE A 748 -5.32 -12.51 1.60
CA ILE A 748 -5.77 -12.44 0.24
C ILE A 748 -4.60 -12.22 -0.70
N PRO A 749 -4.29 -13.16 -1.61
CA PRO A 749 -3.26 -12.98 -2.62
C PRO A 749 -3.72 -12.02 -3.71
N ARG A 750 -2.81 -11.65 -4.60
CA ARG A 750 -3.17 -11.11 -5.90
C ARG A 750 -3.41 -12.26 -6.87
N TYR A 751 -4.53 -12.25 -7.55
CA TYR A 751 -4.85 -13.23 -8.59
C TYR A 751 -4.23 -12.75 -9.90
N ILE A 752 -3.29 -13.50 -10.44
CA ILE A 752 -2.39 -13.09 -11.53
C ILE A 752 -2.54 -14.02 -12.73
N ILE A 753 -2.54 -13.45 -13.91
CA ILE A 753 -2.29 -14.16 -15.15
C ILE A 753 -0.89 -13.80 -15.65
N SER A 754 -0.04 -14.81 -15.85
CA SER A 754 1.27 -14.64 -16.47
C SER A 754 1.11 -14.72 -17.99
N THR A 755 1.63 -13.74 -18.71
CA THR A 755 1.55 -13.68 -20.17
C THR A 755 2.93 -13.54 -20.79
N LEU A 756 3.04 -13.71 -22.11
CA LEU A 756 4.27 -13.46 -22.85
C LEU A 756 4.75 -12.00 -22.74
N LEU A 757 3.86 -11.07 -22.40
CA LEU A 757 4.15 -9.65 -22.28
C LEU A 757 4.30 -9.19 -20.82
N GLY A 758 4.10 -10.05 -19.83
CA GLY A 758 4.20 -9.72 -18.42
C GLY A 758 2.99 -10.18 -17.63
N GLU A 759 2.93 -9.77 -16.36
CA GLU A 759 1.89 -10.15 -15.42
C GLU A 759 0.77 -9.13 -15.40
N VAL A 760 -0.47 -9.62 -15.35
CA VAL A 760 -1.67 -8.80 -15.20
C VAL A 760 -2.56 -9.32 -14.09
N ASP A 761 -3.32 -8.42 -13.46
CA ASP A 761 -4.29 -8.79 -12.45
C ASP A 761 -5.55 -9.36 -13.12
N TYR A 762 -6.00 -10.51 -12.65
CA TYR A 762 -7.19 -11.18 -13.12
C TYR A 762 -8.42 -10.27 -13.05
N GLY A 763 -9.03 -9.99 -14.20
CA GLY A 763 -10.22 -9.17 -14.31
C GLY A 763 -10.07 -7.67 -14.07
N LEU A 764 -8.97 -7.19 -13.46
CA LEU A 764 -8.79 -5.77 -13.12
C LEU A 764 -7.92 -5.04 -14.14
N THR A 765 -6.76 -5.59 -14.48
CA THR A 765 -5.85 -5.03 -15.50
C THR A 765 -5.80 -5.91 -16.75
N SER A 766 -6.70 -6.84 -16.85
CA SER A 766 -6.91 -7.74 -17.98
C SER A 766 -8.40 -7.91 -18.22
N SER A 767 -8.80 -8.02 -19.48
CA SER A 767 -10.14 -8.44 -19.87
C SER A 767 -10.07 -9.60 -20.84
N PHE A 768 -11.14 -10.42 -20.83
CA PHE A 768 -11.23 -11.60 -21.67
C PHE A 768 -11.93 -11.25 -22.97
N VAL A 769 -11.33 -11.64 -24.11
CA VAL A 769 -11.89 -11.42 -25.45
C VAL A 769 -12.01 -12.76 -26.14
N PHE A 770 -13.17 -13.02 -26.74
CA PHE A 770 -13.41 -14.21 -27.56
C PHE A 770 -13.16 -13.87 -29.02
N ASP A 771 -12.17 -14.51 -29.60
CA ASP A 771 -11.82 -14.34 -31.00
C ASP A 771 -11.77 -15.73 -31.69
N ASN A 772 -12.64 -15.94 -32.66
CA ASN A 772 -12.69 -17.17 -33.47
C ASN A 772 -12.69 -18.47 -32.64
N GLY A 773 -13.40 -18.50 -31.52
CA GLY A 773 -13.49 -19.66 -30.61
C GLY A 773 -12.29 -19.82 -29.68
N GLN A 774 -11.38 -18.85 -29.65
CA GLN A 774 -10.23 -18.82 -28.74
C GLN A 774 -10.38 -17.71 -27.73
N VAL A 775 -9.95 -17.98 -26.51
CA VAL A 775 -9.88 -16.96 -25.44
C VAL A 775 -8.55 -16.23 -25.53
N ARG A 776 -8.63 -14.91 -25.64
CA ARG A 776 -7.48 -14.00 -25.53
C ARG A 776 -7.62 -13.09 -24.32
N ILE A 777 -6.51 -12.68 -23.79
CA ILE A 777 -6.45 -11.70 -22.71
C ILE A 777 -6.03 -10.35 -23.28
N LYS A 778 -6.88 -9.35 -23.15
CA LYS A 778 -6.55 -7.95 -23.45
C LYS A 778 -5.78 -7.35 -22.28
N LEU A 779 -4.62 -6.77 -22.55
CA LEU A 779 -3.76 -6.16 -21.55
C LEU A 779 -3.98 -4.65 -21.54
N GLY A 780 -4.66 -4.14 -20.52
CA GLY A 780 -4.95 -2.72 -20.40
C GLY A 780 -3.76 -1.86 -19.94
N CYS A 781 -2.67 -2.48 -19.48
CA CYS A 781 -1.52 -1.79 -18.91
C CYS A 781 -0.28 -1.77 -19.81
N TYR A 782 -0.24 -2.57 -20.87
CA TYR A 782 0.91 -2.73 -21.75
C TYR A 782 0.52 -2.52 -23.21
N ASP A 783 1.12 -1.56 -23.87
CA ASP A 783 1.01 -1.31 -25.29
C ASP A 783 2.39 -1.33 -25.97
N LEU A 784 2.44 -1.24 -27.27
CA LEU A 784 3.71 -1.22 -28.01
C LEU A 784 4.59 -0.03 -27.59
N SER A 785 3.97 1.10 -27.25
CA SER A 785 4.71 2.31 -26.86
C SER A 785 5.40 2.14 -25.50
N TYR A 786 4.79 1.37 -24.61
CA TYR A 786 5.40 1.01 -23.32
C TYR A 786 6.72 0.24 -23.52
N TYR A 787 6.71 -0.80 -24.36
CA TYR A 787 7.90 -1.60 -24.61
C TYR A 787 8.97 -0.85 -25.39
N LYS A 788 8.58 -0.04 -26.37
CA LYS A 788 9.54 0.77 -27.15
C LYS A 788 10.27 1.85 -26.34
N LYS A 789 9.76 2.23 -25.18
CA LYS A 789 10.49 3.06 -24.21
C LYS A 789 11.62 2.29 -23.52
N LEU A 790 11.49 0.98 -23.40
CA LEU A 790 12.48 0.10 -22.76
C LEU A 790 13.48 -0.45 -23.78
N ASP A 791 12.99 -0.83 -24.96
CA ASP A 791 13.80 -1.23 -26.11
C ASP A 791 13.19 -0.66 -27.39
N LYS A 792 13.90 0.24 -28.06
CA LYS A 792 13.43 0.92 -29.29
C LYS A 792 13.12 -0.06 -30.42
N ASN A 793 13.77 -1.23 -30.44
CA ASN A 793 13.61 -2.25 -31.47
C ASN A 793 12.57 -3.31 -31.07
N PHE A 794 11.86 -3.13 -29.97
CA PHE A 794 10.88 -4.11 -29.52
C PHE A 794 9.74 -4.26 -30.54
N GLU A 795 9.43 -5.51 -30.85
CA GLU A 795 8.26 -5.93 -31.60
C GLU A 795 7.50 -6.99 -30.82
N PHE A 796 6.18 -7.03 -30.98
CA PHE A 796 5.39 -8.05 -30.32
C PHE A 796 5.78 -9.44 -30.83
N PRO A 797 5.91 -10.43 -29.96
CA PRO A 797 6.09 -11.82 -30.32
C PRO A 797 5.00 -12.30 -31.29
N ALA A 798 5.35 -13.28 -32.16
CA ALA A 798 4.41 -13.89 -33.08
C ALA A 798 3.18 -14.44 -32.35
N GLY A 799 1.98 -14.19 -32.89
CA GLY A 799 0.70 -14.64 -32.31
C GLY A 799 0.00 -13.62 -31.41
N ILE A 800 0.67 -12.50 -31.07
CA ILE A 800 0.02 -11.37 -30.40
C ILE A 800 -0.62 -10.48 -31.46
N ILE A 801 -1.91 -10.19 -31.29
CA ILE A 801 -2.65 -9.24 -32.14
C ILE A 801 -2.95 -7.98 -31.34
N THR A 802 -3.26 -6.90 -32.02
CA THR A 802 -3.58 -5.62 -31.39
C THR A 802 -5.05 -5.32 -31.58
N ASP A 803 -5.72 -4.90 -30.51
CA ASP A 803 -7.11 -4.43 -30.55
C ASP A 803 -7.19 -3.00 -31.16
N ASP A 804 -8.40 -2.51 -31.44
CA ASP A 804 -8.65 -1.19 -32.03
C ASP A 804 -8.08 -0.03 -31.22
N ASP A 805 -8.00 -0.17 -29.90
CA ASP A 805 -7.42 0.82 -28.98
C ASP A 805 -5.89 0.72 -28.82
N GLY A 806 -5.25 -0.20 -29.54
CA GLY A 806 -3.79 -0.44 -29.46
C GLY A 806 -3.37 -1.41 -28.36
N SER A 807 -4.29 -1.93 -27.56
CA SER A 807 -3.99 -2.91 -26.52
C SER A 807 -3.64 -4.27 -27.13
N PRO A 808 -2.59 -4.98 -26.63
CA PRO A 808 -2.27 -6.32 -27.12
C PRO A 808 -3.27 -7.36 -26.60
N LEU A 809 -3.62 -8.30 -27.47
CA LEU A 809 -4.42 -9.48 -27.19
C LEU A 809 -3.50 -10.70 -27.20
N VAL A 810 -3.38 -11.36 -26.05
CA VAL A 810 -2.44 -12.47 -25.82
C VAL A 810 -3.21 -13.75 -25.56
N GLN A 811 -2.82 -14.85 -26.21
CA GLN A 811 -3.28 -16.18 -25.78
C GLN A 811 -2.60 -16.61 -24.50
N VAL A 812 -3.38 -17.15 -23.57
CA VAL A 812 -2.85 -17.73 -22.33
C VAL A 812 -3.16 -19.23 -22.29
N PRO A 813 -2.15 -20.06 -22.46
CA PRO A 813 -2.34 -21.50 -22.37
C PRO A 813 -2.75 -21.93 -20.97
N GLY A 814 -3.61 -22.94 -20.88
CA GLY A 814 -4.05 -23.52 -19.60
C GLY A 814 -5.28 -22.86 -18.96
N LEU A 815 -5.80 -21.77 -19.56
CA LEU A 815 -7.09 -21.21 -19.17
C LEU A 815 -8.17 -21.78 -20.11
N ILE A 816 -9.03 -22.63 -19.59
CA ILE A 816 -10.08 -23.29 -20.37
C ILE A 816 -11.44 -22.75 -19.97
N LYS A 817 -12.30 -22.59 -20.98
CA LYS A 817 -13.71 -22.20 -20.91
C LYS A 817 -14.04 -21.04 -19.97
N ILE A 818 -14.14 -19.90 -20.58
CA ILE A 818 -14.87 -18.79 -20.04
C ILE A 818 -16.15 -18.68 -20.85
N ASN A 819 -17.21 -19.38 -20.41
CA ASN A 819 -18.52 -19.08 -20.93
C ASN A 819 -18.99 -17.79 -20.26
N ASN A 820 -18.93 -16.68 -20.98
CA ASN A 820 -19.57 -15.39 -20.64
C ASN A 820 -19.11 -14.74 -19.31
N PHE A 821 -17.85 -14.82 -18.90
CA PHE A 821 -17.35 -13.91 -17.89
C PHE A 821 -17.25 -12.49 -18.48
N PRO A 822 -17.38 -11.41 -17.69
CA PRO A 822 -17.59 -10.08 -18.24
C PRO A 822 -16.62 -9.75 -19.35
N VAL A 823 -17.17 -9.69 -20.54
CA VAL A 823 -16.50 -9.20 -21.75
C VAL A 823 -16.68 -7.70 -21.73
N SER A 824 -15.59 -6.97 -21.69
CA SER A 824 -15.62 -5.51 -21.83
C SER A 824 -16.00 -5.12 -23.25
#